data_73655909248fac4707d90b03d21ab696
#
_entry.id   73655909248fac4707d90b03d21ab696
#
_cell.length_a   1.000
_cell.length_b   1.000
_cell.length_c   1.000
_cell.angle_alpha   90.00
_cell.angle_beta   90.00
_cell.angle_gamma   90.00
#
_symmetry.space_group_name_H-M   'P 1'
#
loop_
_entity.id
_entity.type
_entity.pdbx_description
1 polymer ?
#
loop_
_entity_poly.entity_id
_entity_poly.type
_entity_poly.pdbx_seq_one_letter_code
_entity_poly.pdbx_strand_id
1 'polypeptide(L)'
;FCVKVLRREIQRLGYQQTFSILDMTDQKSLIKEVFEEMGLSSNDGITAKDALKHIEMCKTGEGWEHVVKLLVAPNDPVIPAEAEVKDRILLNYLTLQRKNLSLDFNDLISFTLYLLQTNHQVLDTWSNAFSYIMVDETQDNSRRQWAMLELLAKACRNLFVVGDPDQAIYSFRGARPEGLVKFDKVFSPCTTIVLDQNYRSTPTILGAANDIIVHNRLRVKKELYTDNVDPGSPIEWIHADNDKNESLYVASKVQSLLENGAKSDDIAVLFRVSALSRSVEQAFIQKGIKYQVFGGMRFFERKEIKDVMAYLTMAETPDNDMAFLRTYNYPSRKLGKAFINRIKELAKADGSSYFAALLKHYGSVKEVTRSGAAEYIKLANQIQGLKGGSISDLATYILDQTGIMKELRESEDTERLDNVVELQNSILSYENEHKDDEDFSLKTYLQDISLYTNVDAKDKEDSIKLMTIHQSKGLEFPYVFLIGCNEGVMPNQRCVSETRREGLEEERRLAYVAVTRAKLQLFITENEGQFYGGGNRVPSRFIFEIDSKRIQRNGYVPEYLAEMTRKIIQNEGLEFDSNGDYDVLTIGTRVKHPAFGDGTIEKVESSRNEYLIRMDRTDSLIHIRMDYKGLTVITDAPKDDNTTDCLP
;
A
#
# COMPACT_ATOMS: atom_id res chain seq x y z
N PHE A 1 13.73 -22.53 2.13
CA PHE A 1 15.06 -22.71 2.71
C PHE A 1 15.00 -22.60 4.22
N CYS A 2 14.59 -21.46 4.81
CA CYS A 2 14.60 -21.21 6.26
C CYS A 2 13.89 -22.31 7.07
N VAL A 3 12.71 -22.74 6.65
CA VAL A 3 11.99 -23.84 7.32
C VAL A 3 12.83 -25.13 7.40
N LYS A 4 13.55 -25.45 6.30
CA LYS A 4 14.42 -26.64 6.26
C LYS A 4 15.59 -26.54 7.24
N VAL A 5 16.20 -25.35 7.35
CA VAL A 5 17.27 -25.08 8.31
C VAL A 5 16.71 -25.16 9.73
N LEU A 6 15.63 -24.47 10.03
CA LEU A 6 15.08 -24.39 11.38
C LEU A 6 14.58 -25.74 11.89
N ARG A 7 13.89 -26.53 11.07
CA ARG A 7 13.47 -27.90 11.49
C ARG A 7 14.65 -28.81 11.86
N ARG A 8 15.85 -28.49 11.41
CA ARG A 8 17.05 -29.29 11.71
C ARG A 8 17.87 -28.71 12.86
N GLU A 9 17.94 -27.39 12.99
CA GLU A 9 18.93 -26.71 13.83
C GLU A 9 18.33 -25.86 14.96
N ILE A 10 17.03 -25.55 14.96
CA ILE A 10 16.41 -24.58 15.88
C ILE A 10 16.52 -24.99 17.36
N GLN A 11 16.64 -26.28 17.64
CA GLN A 11 16.88 -26.80 18.98
C GLN A 11 18.13 -26.25 19.65
N ARG A 12 19.12 -25.81 18.85
CA ARG A 12 20.34 -25.16 19.36
C ARG A 12 20.07 -23.79 19.99
N LEU A 13 18.91 -23.22 19.71
CA LEU A 13 18.39 -22.01 20.34
C LEU A 13 17.41 -22.32 21.48
N GLY A 14 17.25 -23.59 21.89
CA GLY A 14 16.29 -23.98 22.91
C GLY A 14 14.83 -24.02 22.43
N TYR A 15 14.58 -23.89 21.13
CA TYR A 15 13.24 -23.96 20.54
C TYR A 15 12.95 -25.37 20.00
N GLN A 16 11.67 -25.77 19.97
CA GLN A 16 11.34 -27.12 19.49
C GLN A 16 11.33 -27.20 17.97
N GLN A 17 11.76 -28.34 17.42
CA GLN A 17 11.77 -28.58 15.97
C GLN A 17 10.38 -28.67 15.35
N THR A 18 9.37 -29.01 16.14
CA THR A 18 7.96 -29.13 15.72
C THR A 18 7.18 -27.84 15.88
N PHE A 19 7.78 -26.71 15.47
CA PHE A 19 7.10 -25.43 15.50
C PHE A 19 6.02 -25.34 14.41
N SER A 20 4.94 -24.59 14.71
CA SER A 20 3.91 -24.20 13.74
C SER A 20 4.28 -22.88 13.05
N ILE A 21 3.74 -22.68 11.84
CA ILE A 21 3.93 -21.43 11.10
C ILE A 21 2.63 -20.65 11.14
N LEU A 22 2.69 -19.43 11.68
CA LEU A 22 1.55 -18.54 11.80
C LEU A 22 1.31 -17.78 10.50
N ASP A 23 0.11 -17.88 9.97
CA ASP A 23 -0.36 -16.97 8.94
C ASP A 23 -0.91 -15.64 9.54
N MET A 24 -1.37 -14.73 8.69
CA MET A 24 -1.95 -13.46 9.14
C MET A 24 -3.23 -13.63 9.96
N THR A 25 -3.99 -14.70 9.75
CA THR A 25 -5.22 -14.97 10.50
C THR A 25 -4.87 -15.45 11.90
N ASP A 26 -3.86 -16.32 12.01
CA ASP A 26 -3.34 -16.81 13.27
C ASP A 26 -2.74 -15.68 14.11
N GLN A 27 -1.95 -14.79 13.49
CA GLN A 27 -1.38 -13.61 14.15
C GLN A 27 -2.47 -12.68 14.70
N LYS A 28 -3.54 -12.42 13.93
CA LYS A 28 -4.70 -11.65 14.41
C LYS A 28 -5.40 -12.33 15.59
N SER A 29 -5.48 -13.63 15.59
CA SER A 29 -6.08 -14.39 16.69
C SER A 29 -5.23 -14.29 17.96
N LEU A 30 -3.90 -14.40 17.85
CA LEU A 30 -2.99 -14.19 18.99
C LEU A 30 -3.07 -12.77 19.55
N ILE A 31 -3.11 -11.73 18.71
CA ILE A 31 -3.28 -10.35 19.18
C ILE A 31 -4.59 -10.15 19.92
N LYS A 32 -5.65 -10.80 19.46
CA LYS A 32 -6.95 -10.75 20.14
C LYS A 32 -6.89 -11.37 21.52
N GLU A 33 -6.21 -12.51 21.67
CA GLU A 33 -5.95 -13.16 22.95
C GLU A 33 -5.13 -12.24 23.89
N VAL A 34 -4.06 -11.61 23.37
CA VAL A 34 -3.26 -10.62 24.12
C VAL A 34 -4.13 -9.47 24.62
N PHE A 35 -5.01 -8.94 23.77
CA PHE A 35 -5.89 -7.84 24.17
C PHE A 35 -6.88 -8.26 25.25
N GLU A 36 -7.44 -9.48 25.16
CA GLU A 36 -8.32 -10.05 26.17
C GLU A 36 -7.58 -10.24 27.52
N GLU A 37 -6.37 -10.79 27.50
CA GLU A 37 -5.54 -10.98 28.72
C GLU A 37 -5.12 -9.65 29.37
N MET A 38 -4.82 -8.64 28.57
CA MET A 38 -4.45 -7.31 29.07
C MET A 38 -5.66 -6.44 29.44
N GLY A 39 -6.89 -6.90 29.20
CA GLY A 39 -8.11 -6.13 29.41
C GLY A 39 -8.21 -4.90 28.47
N LEU A 40 -7.52 -4.91 27.33
CA LEU A 40 -7.54 -3.84 26.33
C LEU A 40 -8.78 -3.93 25.46
N SER A 41 -9.33 -2.78 25.14
CA SER A 41 -10.46 -2.62 24.22
C SER A 41 -10.09 -1.65 23.09
N SER A 42 -10.87 -1.61 22.04
CA SER A 42 -10.72 -0.64 20.94
C SER A 42 -10.79 0.84 21.40
N ASN A 43 -11.17 1.10 22.63
CA ASN A 43 -11.23 2.46 23.22
C ASN A 43 -9.90 2.90 23.86
N ASP A 44 -8.93 2.01 23.97
CA ASP A 44 -7.64 2.31 24.62
C ASP A 44 -6.61 2.89 23.62
N GLY A 45 -7.08 3.32 22.43
CA GLY A 45 -6.27 4.06 21.45
C GLY A 45 -5.30 3.21 20.62
N ILE A 46 -5.34 1.88 20.77
CA ILE A 46 -4.51 0.95 19.98
C ILE A 46 -5.40 -0.12 19.36
N THR A 47 -5.31 -0.26 18.03
CA THR A 47 -6.02 -1.33 17.31
C THR A 47 -5.15 -2.60 17.21
N ALA A 48 -5.79 -3.73 16.95
CA ALA A 48 -5.06 -4.98 16.68
C ALA A 48 -4.11 -4.86 15.47
N LYS A 49 -4.43 -3.98 14.52
CA LYS A 49 -3.60 -3.71 13.35
C LYS A 49 -2.37 -2.89 13.72
N ASP A 50 -2.53 -1.84 14.55
CA ASP A 50 -1.40 -1.03 15.03
C ASP A 50 -0.43 -1.90 15.84
N ALA A 51 -0.98 -2.80 16.65
CA ALA A 51 -0.18 -3.75 17.41
C ALA A 51 0.61 -4.69 16.48
N LEU A 52 -0.02 -5.27 15.45
CA LEU A 52 0.65 -6.12 14.47
C LEU A 52 1.72 -5.36 13.69
N LYS A 53 1.44 -4.11 13.28
CA LYS A 53 2.42 -3.27 12.60
C LYS A 53 3.63 -2.98 13.49
N HIS A 54 3.41 -2.65 14.77
CA HIS A 54 4.50 -2.45 15.72
C HIS A 54 5.34 -3.73 15.91
N ILE A 55 4.69 -4.89 16.05
CA ILE A 55 5.36 -6.20 16.15
C ILE A 55 6.20 -6.46 14.89
N GLU A 56 5.63 -6.21 13.70
CA GLU A 56 6.33 -6.38 12.43
C GLU A 56 7.56 -5.45 12.36
N MET A 57 7.42 -4.19 12.71
CA MET A 57 8.55 -3.23 12.76
C MET A 57 9.65 -3.71 13.72
N CYS A 58 9.32 -4.22 14.90
CA CYS A 58 10.29 -4.76 15.84
C CYS A 58 10.98 -6.02 15.30
N LYS A 59 10.23 -6.89 14.62
CA LYS A 59 10.75 -8.13 14.01
C LYS A 59 11.59 -7.92 12.76
N THR A 60 11.37 -6.82 12.03
CA THR A 60 12.03 -6.56 10.73
C THR A 60 13.06 -5.45 10.78
N GLY A 61 12.93 -4.52 11.72
CA GLY A 61 13.81 -3.38 11.92
C GLY A 61 15.17 -3.73 12.54
N GLU A 62 15.92 -2.73 12.93
CA GLU A 62 17.27 -2.89 13.51
C GLU A 62 17.29 -3.68 14.84
N GLY A 63 16.14 -3.74 15.53
CA GLY A 63 15.98 -4.50 16.79
C GLY A 63 15.63 -5.97 16.65
N TRP A 64 15.56 -6.53 15.45
CA TRP A 64 15.10 -7.90 15.21
C TRP A 64 15.85 -8.98 16.01
N GLU A 65 17.15 -8.81 16.24
CA GLU A 65 17.96 -9.76 17.04
C GLU A 65 17.50 -9.81 18.49
N HIS A 66 17.07 -8.67 19.05
CA HIS A 66 16.52 -8.63 20.40
C HIS A 66 15.22 -9.42 20.48
N VAL A 67 14.36 -9.31 19.46
CA VAL A 67 13.11 -10.10 19.41
C VAL A 67 13.39 -11.59 19.35
N VAL A 68 14.38 -12.02 18.55
CA VAL A 68 14.80 -13.43 18.53
C VAL A 68 15.29 -13.88 19.90
N LYS A 69 16.13 -13.07 20.58
CA LYS A 69 16.62 -13.37 21.93
C LYS A 69 15.48 -13.52 22.94
N LEU A 70 14.44 -12.69 22.85
CA LEU A 70 13.25 -12.81 23.70
C LEU A 70 12.47 -14.11 23.44
N LEU A 71 12.33 -14.50 22.17
CA LEU A 71 11.61 -15.71 21.78
C LEU A 71 12.34 -17.00 22.22
N VAL A 72 13.67 -17.01 22.26
CA VAL A 72 14.48 -18.19 22.66
C VAL A 72 14.86 -18.16 24.14
N ALA A 73 14.54 -17.10 24.88
CA ALA A 73 14.88 -16.99 26.30
C ALA A 73 14.19 -18.12 27.11
N PRO A 74 14.85 -18.72 28.13
CA PRO A 74 14.27 -19.78 28.92
C PRO A 74 13.10 -19.32 29.78
N ASN A 75 13.04 -18.05 30.13
CA ASN A 75 12.01 -17.45 30.98
C ASN A 75 11.18 -16.44 30.18
N ASP A 76 9.97 -16.18 30.67
CA ASP A 76 9.13 -15.12 30.09
C ASP A 76 9.79 -13.76 30.27
N PRO A 77 9.67 -12.88 29.28
CA PRO A 77 10.25 -11.55 29.38
C PRO A 77 9.61 -10.79 30.55
N VAL A 78 10.45 -10.17 31.37
CA VAL A 78 9.95 -9.28 32.42
C VAL A 78 9.41 -8.03 31.76
N ILE A 79 8.12 -7.77 31.95
CA ILE A 79 7.47 -6.58 31.42
C ILE A 79 7.71 -5.42 32.40
N PRO A 80 8.48 -4.39 32.04
CA PRO A 80 8.67 -3.22 32.93
C PRO A 80 7.33 -2.55 33.21
N ALA A 81 7.12 -2.10 34.45
CA ALA A 81 5.88 -1.43 34.84
C ALA A 81 5.66 -0.12 34.07
N GLU A 82 6.74 0.52 33.61
CA GLU A 82 6.76 1.79 32.89
C GLU A 82 6.77 1.60 31.35
N ALA A 83 6.73 0.35 30.85
CA ALA A 83 6.75 0.08 29.41
C ALA A 83 5.51 0.66 28.71
N GLU A 84 5.71 1.23 27.54
CA GLU A 84 4.63 1.69 26.69
C GLU A 84 3.65 0.55 26.37
N VAL A 85 2.38 0.88 26.16
CA VAL A 85 1.35 -0.13 25.89
C VAL A 85 1.70 -0.99 24.67
N LYS A 86 2.31 -0.41 23.64
CA LYS A 86 2.75 -1.15 22.44
C LYS A 86 3.82 -2.20 22.75
N ASP A 87 4.78 -1.86 23.60
CA ASP A 87 5.85 -2.77 23.99
C ASP A 87 5.32 -3.87 24.93
N ARG A 88 4.36 -3.56 25.79
CA ARG A 88 3.68 -4.56 26.61
C ARG A 88 2.90 -5.55 25.74
N ILE A 89 2.23 -5.07 24.70
CA ILE A 89 1.54 -5.93 23.73
C ILE A 89 2.56 -6.81 23.01
N LEU A 90 3.68 -6.25 22.54
CA LEU A 90 4.76 -7.02 21.90
C LEU A 90 5.24 -8.16 22.82
N LEU A 91 5.60 -7.86 24.06
CA LEU A 91 6.13 -8.86 24.99
C LEU A 91 5.12 -9.96 25.31
N ASN A 92 3.84 -9.62 25.50
CA ASN A 92 2.79 -10.62 25.70
C ASN A 92 2.56 -11.48 24.44
N TYR A 93 2.58 -10.85 23.25
CA TYR A 93 2.48 -11.57 21.99
C TYR A 93 3.63 -12.57 21.80
N LEU A 94 4.87 -12.15 22.06
CA LEU A 94 6.05 -13.03 21.97
C LEU A 94 5.98 -14.16 23.00
N THR A 95 5.44 -13.91 24.19
CA THR A 95 5.22 -14.92 25.23
C THR A 95 4.22 -15.98 24.76
N LEU A 96 3.06 -15.57 24.24
CA LEU A 96 2.07 -16.50 23.68
C LEU A 96 2.60 -17.25 22.46
N GLN A 97 3.29 -16.56 21.57
CA GLN A 97 3.92 -17.15 20.39
C GLN A 97 4.91 -18.26 20.79
N ARG A 98 5.76 -17.99 21.77
CA ARG A 98 6.69 -18.98 22.32
C ARG A 98 5.98 -20.15 23.00
N LYS A 99 4.97 -19.87 23.83
CA LYS A 99 4.17 -20.90 24.50
C LYS A 99 3.51 -21.85 23.51
N ASN A 100 3.06 -21.31 22.38
CA ASN A 100 2.44 -22.07 21.29
C ASN A 100 3.46 -22.68 20.33
N LEU A 101 4.77 -22.54 20.59
CA LEU A 101 5.86 -23.01 19.73
C LEU A 101 5.64 -22.63 18.26
N SER A 102 5.29 -21.37 18.01
CA SER A 102 4.91 -20.89 16.70
C SER A 102 5.85 -19.78 16.21
N LEU A 103 6.08 -19.72 14.90
CA LEU A 103 6.90 -18.71 14.22
C LEU A 103 6.13 -18.14 13.04
N ASP A 104 6.18 -16.84 12.84
CA ASP A 104 5.66 -16.23 11.61
C ASP A 104 6.73 -16.20 10.50
N PHE A 105 6.37 -15.72 9.30
CA PHE A 105 7.28 -15.67 8.16
C PHE A 105 8.52 -14.79 8.41
N ASN A 106 8.39 -13.72 9.18
CA ASN A 106 9.51 -12.87 9.55
C ASN A 106 10.47 -13.58 10.50
N ASP A 107 9.92 -14.37 11.45
CA ASP A 107 10.72 -15.16 12.37
C ASP A 107 11.51 -16.24 11.65
N LEU A 108 10.95 -16.88 10.63
CA LEU A 108 11.69 -17.89 9.85
C LEU A 108 13.00 -17.34 9.29
N ILE A 109 12.98 -16.11 8.77
CA ILE A 109 14.17 -15.44 8.24
C ILE A 109 15.10 -15.04 9.38
N SER A 110 14.57 -14.40 10.42
CA SER A 110 15.35 -13.88 11.56
C SER A 110 16.01 -14.97 12.36
N PHE A 111 15.32 -16.07 12.69
CA PHE A 111 15.91 -17.20 13.40
C PHE A 111 17.00 -17.88 12.58
N THR A 112 16.77 -18.07 11.27
CA THR A 112 17.80 -18.65 10.39
C THR A 112 19.03 -17.77 10.34
N LEU A 113 18.87 -16.46 10.13
CA LEU A 113 20.01 -15.53 10.12
C LEU A 113 20.74 -15.53 11.46
N TYR A 114 20.01 -15.48 12.58
CA TYR A 114 20.56 -15.49 13.91
C TYR A 114 21.38 -16.77 14.19
N LEU A 115 20.87 -17.95 13.80
CA LEU A 115 21.60 -19.22 13.88
C LEU A 115 22.90 -19.19 13.09
N LEU A 116 22.86 -18.71 11.85
CA LEU A 116 24.05 -18.62 11.00
C LEU A 116 25.07 -17.62 11.55
N GLN A 117 24.65 -16.57 12.23
CA GLN A 117 25.54 -15.57 12.83
C GLN A 117 26.17 -16.04 14.15
N THR A 118 25.40 -16.77 14.98
CA THR A 118 25.82 -17.08 16.36
C THR A 118 26.35 -18.49 16.54
N ASN A 119 26.11 -19.40 15.60
CA ASN A 119 26.54 -20.80 15.71
C ASN A 119 27.43 -21.21 14.53
N HIS A 120 28.74 -21.25 14.77
CA HIS A 120 29.73 -21.61 13.76
C HIS A 120 29.50 -22.98 13.14
N GLN A 121 29.06 -23.99 13.94
CA GLN A 121 28.80 -25.34 13.41
C GLN A 121 27.65 -25.35 12.41
N VAL A 122 26.59 -24.56 12.70
CA VAL A 122 25.45 -24.41 11.80
C VAL A 122 25.89 -23.69 10.53
N LEU A 123 26.64 -22.59 10.67
CA LEU A 123 27.18 -21.86 9.53
C LEU A 123 28.05 -22.76 8.65
N ASP A 124 29.01 -23.50 9.25
CA ASP A 124 29.92 -24.39 8.52
C ASP A 124 29.12 -25.50 7.82
N THR A 125 28.14 -26.08 8.50
CA THR A 125 27.29 -27.14 7.92
C THR A 125 26.56 -26.65 6.70
N TRP A 126 25.91 -25.49 6.79
CA TRP A 126 25.02 -25.00 5.70
C TRP A 126 25.79 -24.26 4.60
N SER A 127 26.89 -23.56 4.91
CA SER A 127 27.73 -22.92 3.89
C SER A 127 28.49 -23.96 3.04
N ASN A 128 28.91 -25.10 3.64
CA ASN A 128 29.56 -26.19 2.92
C ASN A 128 28.56 -27.15 2.22
N ALA A 129 27.25 -27.03 2.51
CA ALA A 129 26.25 -27.87 1.88
C ALA A 129 26.01 -27.54 0.39
N PHE A 130 26.44 -26.35 -0.06
CA PHE A 130 26.18 -25.85 -1.41
C PHE A 130 27.49 -25.57 -2.14
N SER A 131 27.66 -26.20 -3.30
CA SER A 131 28.74 -25.87 -4.25
C SER A 131 28.39 -24.65 -5.11
N TYR A 132 27.10 -24.40 -5.32
CA TYR A 132 26.55 -23.27 -6.09
C TYR A 132 25.31 -22.76 -5.38
N ILE A 133 25.18 -21.44 -5.32
CA ILE A 133 23.98 -20.75 -4.82
C ILE A 133 23.45 -19.86 -5.95
N MET A 134 22.21 -20.08 -6.35
CA MET A 134 21.55 -19.28 -7.38
C MET A 134 20.31 -18.62 -6.77
N VAL A 135 20.17 -17.31 -6.98
CA VAL A 135 19.09 -16.51 -6.43
C VAL A 135 18.46 -15.70 -7.54
N ASP A 136 17.15 -15.86 -7.72
CA ASP A 136 16.35 -15.12 -8.69
C ASP A 136 15.58 -13.99 -8.00
N GLU A 137 15.11 -13.00 -8.78
CA GLU A 137 14.36 -11.83 -8.32
C GLU A 137 15.05 -11.10 -7.14
N THR A 138 16.37 -11.00 -7.19
CA THR A 138 17.18 -10.51 -6.07
C THR A 138 16.93 -9.05 -5.70
N GLN A 139 16.36 -8.23 -6.60
CA GLN A 139 15.94 -6.86 -6.31
C GLN A 139 14.85 -6.78 -5.22
N ASP A 140 14.13 -7.89 -4.97
CA ASP A 140 13.08 -7.96 -3.95
C ASP A 140 13.59 -8.48 -2.60
N ASN A 141 14.89 -8.76 -2.48
CA ASN A 141 15.47 -9.21 -1.22
C ASN A 141 15.52 -8.11 -0.17
N SER A 142 15.13 -8.45 1.06
CA SER A 142 15.31 -7.63 2.25
C SER A 142 16.77 -7.66 2.74
N ARG A 143 17.13 -6.69 3.61
CA ARG A 143 18.47 -6.61 4.22
C ARG A 143 18.89 -7.92 4.91
N ARG A 144 17.96 -8.58 5.59
CA ARG A 144 18.20 -9.86 6.27
C ARG A 144 18.46 -11.01 5.31
N GLN A 145 17.74 -11.05 4.17
CA GLN A 145 17.99 -12.05 3.13
C GLN A 145 19.36 -11.86 2.46
N TRP A 146 19.76 -10.61 2.20
CA TRP A 146 21.11 -10.31 1.73
C TRP A 146 22.18 -10.77 2.71
N ALA A 147 22.05 -10.43 4.01
CA ALA A 147 22.99 -10.87 5.04
C ALA A 147 23.09 -12.41 5.15
N MET A 148 21.95 -13.10 4.99
CA MET A 148 21.92 -14.57 4.98
C MET A 148 22.66 -15.14 3.76
N LEU A 149 22.50 -14.54 2.57
CA LEU A 149 23.23 -14.95 1.36
C LEU A 149 24.73 -14.75 1.50
N GLU A 150 25.17 -13.64 2.10
CA GLU A 150 26.57 -13.38 2.38
C GLU A 150 27.21 -14.46 3.26
N LEU A 151 26.49 -14.87 4.32
CA LEU A 151 26.97 -15.93 5.21
C LEU A 151 27.04 -17.29 4.50
N LEU A 152 26.00 -17.67 3.76
CA LEU A 152 25.93 -18.95 3.06
C LEU A 152 26.98 -19.05 1.94
N ALA A 153 27.28 -17.95 1.26
CA ALA A 153 28.25 -17.93 0.17
C ALA A 153 29.72 -17.91 0.62
N LYS A 154 30.00 -17.76 1.92
CA LYS A 154 31.36 -17.67 2.45
C LYS A 154 32.28 -18.84 2.05
N ALA A 155 31.76 -20.07 2.08
CA ALA A 155 32.52 -21.27 1.80
C ALA A 155 32.73 -21.50 0.30
N CYS A 156 31.65 -21.48 -0.48
CA CYS A 156 31.70 -21.84 -1.90
C CYS A 156 32.15 -20.66 -2.79
N ARG A 157 31.82 -19.42 -2.43
CA ARG A 157 32.00 -18.20 -3.23
C ARG A 157 31.37 -18.28 -4.64
N ASN A 158 30.58 -19.29 -4.92
CA ASN A 158 29.88 -19.50 -6.18
C ASN A 158 28.43 -19.00 -6.02
N LEU A 159 28.27 -17.68 -5.93
CA LEU A 159 26.99 -17.02 -5.82
C LEU A 159 26.60 -16.40 -7.17
N PHE A 160 25.50 -16.87 -7.73
CA PHE A 160 24.91 -16.36 -8.96
C PHE A 160 23.59 -15.70 -8.63
N VAL A 161 23.47 -14.40 -8.87
CA VAL A 161 22.28 -13.61 -8.60
C VAL A 161 21.68 -13.10 -9.91
N VAL A 162 20.38 -13.19 -10.02
CA VAL A 162 19.60 -12.67 -11.16
C VAL A 162 18.58 -11.69 -10.63
N GLY A 163 18.41 -10.57 -11.32
CA GLY A 163 17.42 -9.59 -10.95
C GLY A 163 17.47 -8.34 -11.81
N ASP A 164 16.43 -7.55 -11.71
CA ASP A 164 16.31 -6.29 -12.41
C ASP A 164 15.97 -5.17 -11.41
N PRO A 165 16.92 -4.27 -11.08
CA PRO A 165 16.67 -3.16 -10.16
C PRO A 165 15.55 -2.24 -10.63
N ASP A 166 15.32 -2.15 -11.95
CA ASP A 166 14.26 -1.34 -12.54
C ASP A 166 12.86 -1.98 -12.32
N GLN A 167 12.78 -3.23 -11.83
CA GLN A 167 11.56 -3.93 -11.45
C GLN A 167 11.39 -4.08 -9.92
N ALA A 168 12.17 -3.36 -9.12
CA ALA A 168 12.04 -3.35 -7.66
C ALA A 168 10.85 -2.49 -7.23
N ILE A 169 9.73 -3.15 -6.91
CA ILE A 169 8.44 -2.52 -6.56
C ILE A 169 7.89 -2.98 -5.21
N TYR A 170 8.72 -3.57 -4.34
CA TYR A 170 8.32 -4.10 -3.03
C TYR A 170 9.09 -3.47 -1.86
N SER A 171 9.50 -2.18 -1.98
CA SER A 171 10.18 -1.47 -0.89
C SER A 171 9.32 -1.39 0.37
N PHE A 172 7.99 -1.28 0.21
CA PHE A 172 7.04 -1.34 1.32
C PHE A 172 7.03 -2.68 2.09
N ARG A 173 7.61 -3.74 1.51
CA ARG A 173 7.87 -5.05 2.16
C ARG A 173 9.31 -5.20 2.63
N GLY A 174 10.09 -4.12 2.62
CA GLY A 174 11.48 -4.11 3.05
C GLY A 174 12.48 -4.58 2.00
N ALA A 175 12.10 -4.66 0.72
CA ALA A 175 13.02 -4.92 -0.37
C ALA A 175 14.09 -3.83 -0.47
N ARG A 176 15.33 -4.23 -0.80
CA ARG A 176 16.49 -3.36 -0.90
C ARG A 176 17.25 -3.58 -2.21
N PRO A 177 16.82 -2.91 -3.29
CA PRO A 177 17.47 -3.05 -4.61
C PRO A 177 18.94 -2.60 -4.61
N GLU A 178 19.35 -1.78 -3.63
CA GLU A 178 20.76 -1.37 -3.47
C GLU A 178 21.70 -2.55 -3.32
N GLY A 179 21.24 -3.65 -2.72
CA GLY A 179 22.04 -4.87 -2.59
C GLY A 179 22.43 -5.46 -3.94
N LEU A 180 21.52 -5.42 -4.93
CA LEU A 180 21.82 -5.85 -6.30
C LEU A 180 22.67 -4.82 -7.05
N VAL A 181 22.34 -3.52 -6.94
CA VAL A 181 23.09 -2.44 -7.63
C VAL A 181 24.55 -2.35 -7.17
N LYS A 182 24.82 -2.69 -5.90
CA LYS A 182 26.17 -2.66 -5.31
C LYS A 182 26.79 -4.05 -5.16
N PHE A 183 26.23 -5.06 -5.79
CA PHE A 183 26.63 -6.46 -5.61
C PHE A 183 28.12 -6.71 -5.93
N ASP A 184 28.61 -6.13 -7.01
CA ASP A 184 30.01 -6.20 -7.45
C ASP A 184 31.00 -5.64 -6.43
N LYS A 185 30.58 -4.68 -5.60
CA LYS A 185 31.41 -4.09 -4.55
C LYS A 185 31.47 -4.97 -3.31
N VAL A 186 30.40 -5.69 -3.00
CA VAL A 186 30.31 -6.58 -1.82
C VAL A 186 30.95 -7.93 -2.12
N PHE A 187 30.73 -8.48 -3.32
CA PHE A 187 31.17 -9.81 -3.74
C PHE A 187 32.32 -9.75 -4.80
N SER A 188 33.37 -9.04 -4.49
CA SER A 188 34.54 -8.96 -5.39
C SER A 188 35.45 -10.20 -5.30
N PRO A 189 36.00 -10.76 -6.42
CA PRO A 189 35.71 -10.38 -7.80
C PRO A 189 34.33 -10.85 -8.27
N CYS A 190 33.65 -10.01 -9.05
CA CYS A 190 32.34 -10.29 -9.60
C CYS A 190 32.32 -10.07 -11.12
N THR A 191 31.65 -10.97 -11.85
CA THR A 191 31.41 -10.77 -13.29
C THR A 191 29.94 -10.39 -13.46
N THR A 192 29.69 -9.20 -13.97
CA THR A 192 28.33 -8.72 -14.27
C THR A 192 28.02 -8.93 -15.75
N ILE A 193 26.91 -9.62 -16.02
CA ILE A 193 26.37 -9.83 -17.36
C ILE A 193 25.03 -9.12 -17.43
N VAL A 194 24.91 -8.16 -18.36
CA VAL A 194 23.66 -7.45 -18.58
C VAL A 194 22.90 -8.16 -19.70
N LEU A 195 21.63 -8.55 -19.40
CA LEU A 195 20.70 -9.13 -20.38
C LEU A 195 19.76 -8.00 -20.82
N ASP A 196 20.10 -7.32 -21.90
CA ASP A 196 19.41 -6.17 -22.44
C ASP A 196 18.54 -6.49 -23.66
N GLN A 197 18.72 -7.66 -24.26
CA GLN A 197 17.85 -8.14 -25.34
C GLN A 197 16.50 -8.63 -24.80
N ASN A 198 15.42 -8.04 -25.28
CA ASN A 198 14.05 -8.38 -24.91
C ASN A 198 13.37 -9.16 -26.05
N TYR A 199 12.68 -10.23 -25.69
CA TYR A 199 11.97 -11.12 -26.63
C TYR A 199 10.44 -11.01 -26.49
N ARG A 200 9.95 -10.13 -25.62
CA ARG A 200 8.53 -10.01 -25.26
C ARG A 200 7.83 -8.93 -26.08
N SER A 201 8.35 -7.73 -26.04
CA SER A 201 7.67 -6.51 -26.43
C SER A 201 8.18 -5.96 -27.78
N THR A 202 7.34 -5.14 -28.43
CA THR A 202 7.73 -4.42 -29.64
C THR A 202 8.75 -3.32 -29.33
N PRO A 203 9.54 -2.85 -30.34
CA PRO A 203 10.46 -1.72 -30.18
C PRO A 203 9.81 -0.45 -29.62
N THR A 204 8.57 -0.15 -30.02
CA THR A 204 7.81 1.01 -29.52
C THR A 204 7.57 0.93 -28.02
N ILE A 205 7.12 -0.24 -27.52
CA ILE A 205 6.86 -0.46 -26.09
C ILE A 205 8.17 -0.38 -25.28
N LEU A 206 9.24 -1.03 -25.77
CA LEU A 206 10.55 -1.00 -25.12
C LEU A 206 11.14 0.40 -25.07
N GLY A 207 11.01 1.15 -26.17
CA GLY A 207 11.44 2.53 -26.20
C GLY A 207 10.74 3.38 -25.13
N ALA A 208 9.42 3.23 -24.99
CA ALA A 208 8.68 3.94 -23.94
C ALA A 208 9.09 3.52 -22.53
N ALA A 209 9.34 2.24 -22.30
CA ALA A 209 9.85 1.75 -21.01
C ALA A 209 11.22 2.35 -20.68
N ASN A 210 12.14 2.40 -21.68
CA ASN A 210 13.45 3.03 -21.52
C ASN A 210 13.33 4.54 -21.26
N ASP A 211 12.44 5.24 -22.01
CA ASP A 211 12.22 6.68 -21.85
C ASP A 211 11.77 7.01 -20.40
N ILE A 212 10.87 6.22 -19.82
CA ILE A 212 10.42 6.40 -18.43
C ILE A 212 11.55 6.12 -17.44
N ILE A 213 12.19 4.95 -17.52
CA ILE A 213 13.07 4.48 -16.44
C ILE A 213 14.42 5.21 -16.39
N VAL A 214 14.83 5.87 -17.46
CA VAL A 214 16.11 6.60 -17.53
C VAL A 214 16.20 7.71 -16.47
N HIS A 215 15.07 8.23 -16.02
CA HIS A 215 14.98 9.29 -15.01
C HIS A 215 15.32 8.83 -13.59
N ASN A 216 15.37 7.50 -13.32
CA ASN A 216 15.79 6.96 -12.03
C ASN A 216 17.31 6.97 -11.89
N ARG A 217 17.80 7.25 -10.67
CA ARG A 217 19.26 7.27 -10.36
C ARG A 217 19.76 5.93 -9.85
N LEU A 218 18.97 5.26 -8.98
CA LEU A 218 19.33 3.97 -8.41
C LEU A 218 19.01 2.85 -9.40
N ARG A 219 19.93 2.60 -10.33
CA ARG A 219 19.77 1.56 -11.36
C ARG A 219 21.11 1.07 -11.91
N VAL A 220 21.08 -0.11 -12.52
CA VAL A 220 22.15 -0.57 -13.42
C VAL A 220 21.85 0.01 -14.80
N LYS A 221 22.82 0.74 -15.37
CA LYS A 221 22.62 1.36 -16.70
C LYS A 221 22.49 0.26 -17.75
N LYS A 222 21.30 0.18 -18.33
CA LYS A 222 20.98 -0.69 -19.46
C LYS A 222 19.92 0.00 -20.32
N GLU A 223 19.84 -0.41 -21.56
CA GLU A 223 18.81 0.00 -22.51
C GLU A 223 18.25 -1.26 -23.16
N LEU A 224 16.96 -1.54 -22.92
CA LEU A 224 16.34 -2.72 -23.51
C LEU A 224 16.17 -2.53 -25.02
N TYR A 225 16.55 -3.54 -25.78
CA TYR A 225 16.34 -3.61 -27.21
C TYR A 225 15.72 -4.95 -27.65
N THR A 226 15.22 -5.01 -28.86
CA THR A 226 14.70 -6.25 -29.47
C THR A 226 15.15 -6.35 -30.93
N ASP A 227 15.37 -7.55 -31.39
CA ASP A 227 15.65 -7.81 -32.80
C ASP A 227 14.36 -7.88 -33.66
N ASN A 228 13.19 -7.64 -33.04
CA ASN A 228 11.95 -7.58 -33.79
C ASN A 228 11.97 -6.40 -34.78
N VAL A 229 11.83 -6.69 -36.05
CA VAL A 229 11.88 -5.68 -37.13
C VAL A 229 10.58 -4.88 -37.20
N ASP A 230 9.46 -5.45 -36.72
CA ASP A 230 8.18 -4.75 -36.65
C ASP A 230 8.20 -3.78 -35.47
N PRO A 231 8.12 -2.47 -35.71
CA PRO A 231 8.09 -1.48 -34.62
C PRO A 231 6.89 -1.65 -33.71
N GLY A 232 5.84 -2.34 -34.15
CA GLY A 232 4.56 -2.44 -33.45
C GLY A 232 3.71 -1.16 -33.60
N SER A 233 2.50 -1.23 -33.08
CA SER A 233 1.60 -0.08 -33.05
C SER A 233 2.11 1.00 -32.10
N PRO A 234 1.86 2.29 -32.39
CA PRO A 234 2.06 3.36 -31.41
C PRO A 234 1.28 3.09 -30.13
N ILE A 235 1.80 3.58 -29.01
CA ILE A 235 1.08 3.57 -27.74
C ILE A 235 -0.11 4.51 -27.86
N GLU A 236 -1.32 4.01 -27.62
CA GLU A 236 -2.51 4.86 -27.65
C GLU A 236 -2.67 5.56 -26.29
N TRP A 237 -2.55 6.89 -26.28
CA TRP A 237 -2.88 7.71 -25.12
C TRP A 237 -4.28 8.30 -25.28
N ILE A 238 -5.15 7.96 -24.32
CA ILE A 238 -6.54 8.36 -24.31
C ILE A 238 -6.78 9.34 -23.18
N HIS A 239 -7.26 10.53 -23.54
CA HIS A 239 -7.78 11.51 -22.61
C HIS A 239 -9.31 11.45 -22.60
N ALA A 240 -9.91 11.34 -21.41
CA ALA A 240 -11.35 11.29 -21.24
C ALA A 240 -11.85 12.41 -20.30
N ASP A 241 -13.08 12.88 -20.53
CA ASP A 241 -13.68 13.97 -19.73
C ASP A 241 -13.96 13.53 -18.26
N ASN A 242 -14.10 12.23 -18.03
CA ASN A 242 -14.37 11.65 -16.71
C ASN A 242 -14.04 10.14 -16.67
N ASP A 243 -14.11 9.53 -15.49
CA ASP A 243 -13.81 8.12 -15.26
C ASP A 243 -14.79 7.16 -15.97
N LYS A 244 -16.03 7.57 -16.17
CA LYS A 244 -17.03 6.79 -16.91
C LYS A 244 -16.68 6.73 -18.40
N ASN A 245 -16.37 7.87 -19.02
CA ASN A 245 -15.97 7.94 -20.43
C ASN A 245 -14.66 7.19 -20.69
N GLU A 246 -13.68 7.28 -19.76
CA GLU A 246 -12.46 6.47 -19.77
C GLU A 246 -12.78 4.98 -19.81
N SER A 247 -13.63 4.52 -18.89
CA SER A 247 -13.99 3.10 -18.77
C SER A 247 -14.82 2.59 -19.93
N LEU A 248 -15.73 3.41 -20.48
CA LEU A 248 -16.49 3.09 -21.68
C LEU A 248 -15.60 2.98 -22.91
N TYR A 249 -14.59 3.85 -23.03
CA TYR A 249 -13.57 3.75 -24.08
C TYR A 249 -12.82 2.41 -23.97
N VAL A 250 -12.30 2.08 -22.76
CA VAL A 250 -11.61 0.81 -22.50
C VAL A 250 -12.49 -0.36 -22.90
N ALA A 251 -13.75 -0.39 -22.44
CA ALA A 251 -14.68 -1.46 -22.75
C ALA A 251 -14.98 -1.58 -24.26
N SER A 252 -15.11 -0.45 -24.97
CA SER A 252 -15.34 -0.44 -26.41
C SER A 252 -14.11 -0.94 -27.19
N LYS A 253 -12.91 -0.56 -26.75
CA LYS A 253 -11.66 -0.99 -27.39
C LYS A 253 -11.43 -2.49 -27.14
N VAL A 254 -11.69 -2.96 -25.93
CA VAL A 254 -11.66 -4.38 -25.57
C VAL A 254 -12.61 -5.18 -26.46
N GLN A 255 -13.86 -4.71 -26.63
CA GLN A 255 -14.84 -5.36 -27.50
C GLN A 255 -14.32 -5.44 -28.94
N SER A 256 -13.76 -4.35 -29.47
CA SER A 256 -13.16 -4.34 -30.80
C SER A 256 -12.00 -5.32 -30.94
N LEU A 257 -11.14 -5.47 -29.93
CA LEU A 257 -10.05 -6.46 -29.95
C LEU A 257 -10.60 -7.88 -30.00
N LEU A 258 -11.63 -8.20 -29.20
CA LEU A 258 -12.30 -9.51 -29.18
C LEU A 258 -12.96 -9.81 -30.54
N GLU A 259 -13.63 -8.85 -31.15
CA GLU A 259 -14.24 -8.97 -32.48
C GLU A 259 -13.19 -9.20 -33.59
N ASN A 260 -11.97 -8.66 -33.39
CA ASN A 260 -10.83 -8.87 -34.28
C ASN A 260 -10.02 -10.15 -33.97
N GLY A 261 -10.52 -11.02 -33.08
CA GLY A 261 -9.97 -12.36 -32.86
C GLY A 261 -8.97 -12.44 -31.68
N ALA A 262 -8.80 -11.40 -30.88
CA ALA A 262 -8.07 -11.51 -29.62
C ALA A 262 -8.85 -12.38 -28.62
N LYS A 263 -8.14 -13.16 -27.81
CA LYS A 263 -8.77 -13.93 -26.73
C LYS A 263 -8.89 -13.06 -25.48
N SER A 264 -9.85 -13.35 -24.61
CA SER A 264 -10.01 -12.63 -23.35
C SER A 264 -8.75 -12.72 -22.48
N ASP A 265 -8.06 -13.88 -22.48
CA ASP A 265 -6.80 -14.07 -21.75
C ASP A 265 -5.61 -13.25 -22.31
N ASP A 266 -5.72 -12.74 -23.54
CA ASP A 266 -4.70 -11.88 -24.16
C ASP A 266 -4.77 -10.44 -23.66
N ILE A 267 -5.82 -10.08 -22.93
CA ILE A 267 -6.13 -8.69 -22.54
C ILE A 267 -6.06 -8.53 -21.03
N ALA A 268 -5.28 -7.54 -20.59
CA ALA A 268 -5.23 -7.13 -19.18
C ALA A 268 -5.53 -5.65 -19.02
N VAL A 269 -6.28 -5.31 -17.97
CA VAL A 269 -6.47 -3.94 -17.50
C VAL A 269 -5.73 -3.78 -16.19
N LEU A 270 -4.72 -2.92 -16.20
CA LEU A 270 -3.83 -2.66 -15.08
C LEU A 270 -4.13 -1.30 -14.45
N PHE A 271 -4.11 -1.25 -13.14
CA PHE A 271 -4.33 -0.02 -12.37
C PHE A 271 -3.41 0.07 -11.16
N ARG A 272 -3.12 1.30 -10.73
CA ARG A 272 -2.25 1.56 -9.56
C ARG A 272 -2.93 1.18 -8.26
N VAL A 273 -4.19 1.50 -8.09
CA VAL A 273 -4.99 1.23 -6.89
C VAL A 273 -6.22 0.41 -7.26
N SER A 274 -6.58 -0.54 -6.39
CA SER A 274 -7.69 -1.48 -6.64
C SER A 274 -9.05 -0.77 -6.78
N ALA A 275 -9.18 0.43 -6.24
CA ALA A 275 -10.39 1.24 -6.33
C ALA A 275 -10.80 1.56 -7.78
N LEU A 276 -9.82 1.79 -8.66
CA LEU A 276 -10.07 2.13 -10.07
C LEU A 276 -10.74 0.99 -10.87
N SER A 277 -10.78 -0.23 -10.35
CA SER A 277 -11.52 -1.32 -11.02
C SER A 277 -13.01 -1.04 -11.17
N ARG A 278 -13.61 -0.23 -10.28
CA ARG A 278 -15.05 0.00 -10.21
C ARG A 278 -15.67 0.47 -11.53
N SER A 279 -15.15 1.55 -12.08
CA SER A 279 -15.70 2.14 -13.32
C SER A 279 -15.56 1.19 -14.51
N VAL A 280 -14.43 0.46 -14.58
CA VAL A 280 -14.19 -0.55 -15.62
C VAL A 280 -15.12 -1.75 -15.43
N GLU A 281 -15.31 -2.23 -14.20
CA GLU A 281 -16.25 -3.31 -13.88
C GLU A 281 -17.67 -2.95 -14.34
N GLN A 282 -18.13 -1.73 -14.05
CA GLN A 282 -19.43 -1.23 -14.50
C GLN A 282 -19.55 -1.19 -16.04
N ALA A 283 -18.53 -0.63 -16.72
CA ALA A 283 -18.53 -0.56 -18.18
C ALA A 283 -18.52 -1.95 -18.83
N PHE A 284 -17.78 -2.92 -18.26
CA PHE A 284 -17.73 -4.28 -18.75
C PHE A 284 -19.06 -5.01 -18.56
N ILE A 285 -19.72 -4.83 -17.40
CA ILE A 285 -21.06 -5.38 -17.16
C ILE A 285 -22.06 -4.81 -18.17
N GLN A 286 -22.03 -3.49 -18.38
CA GLN A 286 -22.95 -2.82 -19.33
C GLN A 286 -22.77 -3.35 -20.77
N LYS A 287 -21.56 -3.72 -21.15
CA LYS A 287 -21.25 -4.27 -22.48
C LYS A 287 -21.26 -5.79 -22.53
N GLY A 288 -21.57 -6.49 -21.47
CA GLY A 288 -21.59 -7.95 -21.41
C GLY A 288 -20.20 -8.59 -21.54
N ILE A 289 -19.13 -7.86 -21.22
CA ILE A 289 -17.75 -8.35 -21.26
C ILE A 289 -17.45 -9.15 -20.00
N LYS A 290 -16.98 -10.39 -20.17
CA LYS A 290 -16.57 -11.24 -19.04
C LYS A 290 -15.22 -10.80 -18.50
N TYR A 291 -15.11 -10.65 -17.18
CA TYR A 291 -13.88 -10.23 -16.52
C TYR A 291 -13.67 -10.94 -15.18
N GLN A 292 -12.42 -10.96 -14.74
CA GLN A 292 -12.01 -11.45 -13.43
C GLN A 292 -11.10 -10.42 -12.74
N VAL A 293 -11.45 -10.04 -11.51
CA VAL A 293 -10.56 -9.25 -10.65
C VAL A 293 -9.54 -10.20 -10.03
N PHE A 294 -8.29 -10.06 -10.41
CA PHE A 294 -7.20 -10.93 -10.00
C PHE A 294 -6.75 -10.57 -8.57
N GLY A 295 -6.71 -11.57 -7.68
CA GLY A 295 -6.26 -11.37 -6.30
C GLY A 295 -7.15 -10.49 -5.42
N GLY A 296 -8.34 -10.14 -5.88
CA GLY A 296 -9.26 -9.25 -5.16
C GLY A 296 -10.73 -9.67 -5.29
N MET A 297 -11.59 -8.92 -4.60
CA MET A 297 -13.05 -8.98 -4.72
C MET A 297 -13.51 -7.86 -5.63
N ARG A 298 -14.64 -8.06 -6.32
CA ARG A 298 -15.32 -7.00 -7.08
C ARG A 298 -15.58 -5.79 -6.17
N PHE A 299 -15.56 -4.60 -6.75
CA PHE A 299 -15.61 -3.36 -5.96
C PHE A 299 -16.78 -3.33 -4.98
N PHE A 300 -18.01 -3.57 -5.46
CA PHE A 300 -19.21 -3.55 -4.60
C PHE A 300 -19.34 -4.78 -3.67
N GLU A 301 -18.50 -5.79 -3.81
CA GLU A 301 -18.44 -6.93 -2.90
C GLU A 301 -17.51 -6.69 -1.71
N ARG A 302 -16.63 -5.68 -1.77
CA ARG A 302 -15.69 -5.33 -0.71
C ARG A 302 -16.41 -4.96 0.57
N LYS A 303 -15.86 -5.37 1.69
CA LYS A 303 -16.50 -5.23 3.01
C LYS A 303 -16.84 -3.79 3.33
N GLU A 304 -15.87 -2.87 3.22
CA GLU A 304 -16.02 -1.44 3.51
C GLU A 304 -17.06 -0.77 2.62
N ILE A 305 -17.14 -1.17 1.37
CA ILE A 305 -18.14 -0.66 0.42
C ILE A 305 -19.54 -1.15 0.83
N LYS A 306 -19.68 -2.45 1.10
CA LYS A 306 -20.95 -3.02 1.60
C LYS A 306 -21.40 -2.38 2.92
N ASP A 307 -20.46 -2.01 3.79
CA ASP A 307 -20.76 -1.37 5.06
C ASP A 307 -21.36 0.03 4.85
N VAL A 308 -20.78 0.86 3.97
CA VAL A 308 -21.32 2.19 3.63
C VAL A 308 -22.65 2.07 2.88
N MET A 309 -22.73 1.17 1.89
CA MET A 309 -23.96 0.93 1.14
C MET A 309 -25.10 0.46 2.04
N ALA A 310 -24.82 -0.31 3.09
CA ALA A 310 -25.84 -0.71 4.06
C ALA A 310 -26.40 0.48 4.85
N TYR A 311 -25.58 1.48 5.19
CA TYR A 311 -26.08 2.72 5.79
C TYR A 311 -26.94 3.54 4.83
N LEU A 312 -26.54 3.65 3.56
CA LEU A 312 -27.38 4.28 2.52
C LEU A 312 -28.70 3.54 2.34
N THR A 313 -28.68 2.20 2.39
CA THR A 313 -29.87 1.37 2.36
C THR A 313 -30.78 1.62 3.58
N MET A 314 -30.21 1.77 4.79
CA MET A 314 -30.96 2.12 5.99
C MET A 314 -31.58 3.52 5.92
N ALA A 315 -30.98 4.46 5.21
CA ALA A 315 -31.55 5.79 4.99
C ALA A 315 -32.79 5.71 4.09
N GLU A 316 -32.77 4.88 3.04
CA GLU A 316 -33.90 4.72 2.11
C GLU A 316 -34.95 3.75 2.63
N THR A 317 -34.51 2.59 3.13
CA THR A 317 -35.37 1.47 3.56
C THR A 317 -34.97 1.00 4.96
N PRO A 318 -35.42 1.69 6.02
CA PRO A 318 -35.08 1.36 7.42
C PRO A 318 -35.49 -0.05 7.84
N ASP A 319 -36.53 -0.60 7.17
CA ASP A 319 -37.05 -1.94 7.43
C ASP A 319 -36.20 -3.07 6.78
N ASN A 320 -35.08 -2.74 6.17
CA ASN A 320 -34.16 -3.73 5.59
C ASN A 320 -33.32 -4.40 6.70
N ASP A 321 -33.73 -5.61 7.08
CA ASP A 321 -33.08 -6.39 8.15
C ASP A 321 -31.62 -6.72 7.86
N MET A 322 -31.26 -6.93 6.59
CA MET A 322 -29.87 -7.22 6.20
C MET A 322 -28.97 -6.00 6.39
N ALA A 323 -29.46 -4.83 6.00
CA ALA A 323 -28.75 -3.57 6.21
C ALA A 323 -28.66 -3.24 7.71
N PHE A 324 -29.72 -3.47 8.47
CA PHE A 324 -29.69 -3.35 9.93
C PHE A 324 -28.63 -4.23 10.57
N LEU A 325 -28.58 -5.53 10.24
CA LEU A 325 -27.60 -6.48 10.77
C LEU A 325 -26.16 -6.08 10.48
N ARG A 326 -25.94 -5.34 9.41
CA ARG A 326 -24.62 -4.87 9.02
C ARG A 326 -24.21 -3.60 9.74
N THR A 327 -25.16 -2.72 10.05
CA THR A 327 -24.92 -1.35 10.55
C THR A 327 -25.06 -1.19 12.05
N TYR A 328 -25.92 -1.98 12.73
CA TYR A 328 -26.29 -1.73 14.15
C TYR A 328 -25.08 -1.66 15.09
N ASN A 329 -24.03 -2.44 14.84
CA ASN A 329 -22.81 -2.51 15.66
C ASN A 329 -21.52 -2.30 14.88
N TYR A 330 -21.58 -1.66 13.72
CA TYR A 330 -20.38 -1.28 12.96
C TYR A 330 -20.46 0.22 12.59
N PRO A 331 -19.44 1.02 12.94
CA PRO A 331 -18.38 0.73 13.92
C PRO A 331 -18.91 0.33 15.29
N SER A 332 -18.04 -0.25 16.12
CA SER A 332 -18.48 -0.89 17.38
C SER A 332 -19.24 0.04 18.32
N ARG A 333 -20.46 -0.35 18.68
CA ARG A 333 -21.34 0.35 19.66
C ARG A 333 -21.61 -0.49 20.91
N LYS A 334 -20.79 -1.52 21.13
CA LYS A 334 -20.93 -2.46 22.27
C LYS A 334 -22.28 -3.19 22.30
N LEU A 335 -22.90 -3.38 21.13
CA LEU A 335 -24.15 -4.10 20.95
C LEU A 335 -23.85 -5.55 20.54
N GLY A 336 -23.50 -6.40 21.52
CA GLY A 336 -23.07 -7.77 21.27
C GLY A 336 -24.19 -8.73 20.88
N LYS A 337 -23.87 -10.02 20.82
CA LYS A 337 -24.78 -11.11 20.40
C LYS A 337 -26.08 -11.19 21.20
N ALA A 338 -26.05 -10.92 22.51
CA ALA A 338 -27.25 -10.94 23.34
C ALA A 338 -28.25 -9.87 22.91
N PHE A 339 -27.79 -8.66 22.56
CA PHE A 339 -28.62 -7.59 22.05
C PHE A 339 -29.33 -7.99 20.75
N ILE A 340 -28.58 -8.44 19.75
CA ILE A 340 -29.18 -8.78 18.45
C ILE A 340 -30.12 -9.99 18.53
N ASN A 341 -29.80 -10.99 19.35
CA ASN A 341 -30.68 -12.13 19.55
C ASN A 341 -32.02 -11.66 20.16
N ARG A 342 -31.97 -10.75 21.14
CA ARG A 342 -33.18 -10.21 21.74
C ARG A 342 -34.01 -9.40 20.73
N ILE A 343 -33.39 -8.60 19.90
CA ILE A 343 -34.09 -7.87 18.80
C ILE A 343 -34.76 -8.86 17.85
N LYS A 344 -34.11 -9.94 17.44
CA LYS A 344 -34.69 -10.97 16.57
C LYS A 344 -35.92 -11.64 17.18
N GLU A 345 -35.88 -11.96 18.46
CA GLU A 345 -37.02 -12.51 19.19
C GLU A 345 -38.22 -11.55 19.21
N LEU A 346 -37.94 -10.28 19.54
CA LEU A 346 -38.96 -9.23 19.60
C LEU A 346 -39.60 -8.95 18.23
N ALA A 347 -38.76 -8.82 17.20
CA ALA A 347 -39.21 -8.62 15.82
C ALA A 347 -40.10 -9.78 15.33
N LYS A 348 -39.69 -11.02 15.65
CA LYS A 348 -40.50 -12.22 15.33
C LYS A 348 -41.83 -12.21 16.05
N ALA A 349 -41.86 -11.81 17.32
CA ALA A 349 -43.10 -11.71 18.10
C ALA A 349 -44.05 -10.61 17.59
N ASP A 350 -43.47 -9.50 17.11
CA ASP A 350 -44.22 -8.36 16.60
C ASP A 350 -44.61 -8.50 15.12
N GLY A 351 -43.99 -9.43 14.38
CA GLY A 351 -44.13 -9.49 12.92
C GLY A 351 -43.56 -8.26 12.21
N SER A 352 -42.49 -7.65 12.77
CA SER A 352 -41.91 -6.38 12.30
C SER A 352 -40.45 -6.54 11.91
N SER A 353 -39.87 -5.50 11.26
CA SER A 353 -38.44 -5.43 11.01
C SER A 353 -37.62 -5.29 12.31
N TYR A 354 -36.31 -5.58 12.25
CA TYR A 354 -35.41 -5.45 13.41
C TYR A 354 -35.33 -4.00 13.90
N PHE A 355 -35.32 -3.03 12.98
CA PHE A 355 -35.26 -1.63 13.35
C PHE A 355 -36.60 -1.16 13.98
N ALA A 356 -37.72 -1.58 13.43
CA ALA A 356 -39.04 -1.28 14.01
C ALA A 356 -39.18 -1.90 15.40
N ALA A 357 -38.73 -3.15 15.60
CA ALA A 357 -38.72 -3.78 16.91
C ALA A 357 -37.80 -3.04 17.90
N LEU A 358 -36.60 -2.59 17.43
CA LEU A 358 -35.72 -1.76 18.24
C LEU A 358 -36.41 -0.47 18.71
N LEU A 359 -37.03 0.27 17.80
CA LEU A 359 -37.75 1.52 18.13
C LEU A 359 -38.89 1.28 19.11
N LYS A 360 -39.69 0.24 18.89
CA LYS A 360 -40.85 -0.09 19.71
C LYS A 360 -40.49 -0.48 21.14
N HIS A 361 -39.41 -1.25 21.30
CA HIS A 361 -39.05 -1.82 22.59
C HIS A 361 -37.91 -1.05 23.31
N TYR A 362 -37.30 -0.04 22.65
CA TYR A 362 -36.33 0.82 23.30
C TYR A 362 -37.01 1.60 24.43
N GLY A 363 -36.40 1.56 25.62
CA GLY A 363 -36.94 2.16 26.85
C GLY A 363 -37.85 1.23 27.68
N SER A 364 -38.41 0.15 27.11
CA SER A 364 -39.25 -0.82 27.80
C SER A 364 -38.57 -2.13 28.11
N VAL A 365 -37.63 -2.56 27.27
CA VAL A 365 -36.86 -3.83 27.42
C VAL A 365 -35.40 -3.50 27.78
N LYS A 366 -34.98 -3.94 28.97
CA LYS A 366 -33.66 -3.62 29.53
C LYS A 366 -32.50 -4.06 28.63
N GLU A 367 -32.59 -5.22 28.02
CA GLU A 367 -31.56 -5.80 27.13
C GLU A 367 -31.37 -4.99 25.87
N VAL A 368 -32.40 -4.24 25.44
CA VAL A 368 -32.43 -3.41 24.23
C VAL A 368 -32.11 -1.95 24.55
N THR A 369 -32.42 -1.50 25.78
CA THR A 369 -32.16 -0.13 26.23
C THR A 369 -30.73 0.08 26.64
N ARG A 370 -29.84 0.32 25.64
CA ARG A 370 -28.42 0.54 25.84
C ARG A 370 -27.98 1.85 25.17
N SER A 371 -26.89 2.44 25.67
CA SER A 371 -26.34 3.70 25.11
C SER A 371 -26.02 3.58 23.60
N GLY A 372 -25.37 2.51 23.19
CA GLY A 372 -25.06 2.29 21.78
C GLY A 372 -26.31 2.08 20.90
N ALA A 373 -27.42 1.57 21.46
CA ALA A 373 -28.69 1.49 20.75
C ALA A 373 -29.30 2.88 20.57
N ALA A 374 -29.22 3.75 21.61
CA ALA A 374 -29.67 5.15 21.52
C ALA A 374 -28.88 5.92 20.44
N GLU A 375 -27.55 5.75 20.42
CA GLU A 375 -26.68 6.35 19.41
C GLU A 375 -27.07 5.89 18.00
N TYR A 376 -27.31 4.58 17.82
CA TYR A 376 -27.71 4.04 16.54
C TYR A 376 -29.08 4.55 16.08
N ILE A 377 -30.10 4.58 16.97
CA ILE A 377 -31.43 5.14 16.67
C ILE A 377 -31.32 6.60 16.26
N LYS A 378 -30.54 7.40 17.01
CA LYS A 378 -30.31 8.81 16.67
C LYS A 378 -29.72 8.97 15.28
N LEU A 379 -28.64 8.22 14.98
CA LEU A 379 -27.98 8.24 13.68
C LEU A 379 -28.94 7.80 12.57
N ALA A 380 -29.67 6.68 12.74
CA ALA A 380 -30.59 6.17 11.75
C ALA A 380 -31.69 7.19 11.41
N ASN A 381 -32.23 7.87 12.42
CA ASN A 381 -33.25 8.93 12.19
C ASN A 381 -32.66 10.15 11.47
N GLN A 382 -31.41 10.51 11.77
CA GLN A 382 -30.73 11.63 11.11
C GLN A 382 -30.47 11.34 9.63
N ILE A 383 -29.93 10.15 9.30
CA ILE A 383 -29.68 9.79 7.89
C ILE A 383 -30.97 9.64 7.08
N GLN A 384 -32.07 9.15 7.68
CA GLN A 384 -33.40 9.13 7.04
C GLN A 384 -33.90 10.53 6.74
N GLY A 385 -33.68 11.50 7.63
CA GLY A 385 -34.05 12.89 7.42
C GLY A 385 -33.29 13.57 6.26
N LEU A 386 -32.12 13.05 5.89
CA LEU A 386 -31.25 13.61 4.84
C LEU A 386 -31.48 12.95 3.45
N LYS A 387 -32.24 11.87 3.34
CA LYS A 387 -32.36 11.06 2.12
C LYS A 387 -32.91 11.79 0.88
N GLY A 388 -33.61 12.91 1.07
CA GLY A 388 -34.13 13.73 -0.02
C GLY A 388 -33.18 14.81 -0.54
N GLY A 389 -31.98 14.89 0.02
CA GLY A 389 -30.92 15.80 -0.40
C GLY A 389 -29.89 15.14 -1.34
N SER A 390 -28.70 15.74 -1.40
CA SER A 390 -27.56 15.17 -2.14
C SER A 390 -27.15 13.82 -1.55
N ILE A 391 -26.99 12.82 -2.43
CA ILE A 391 -26.54 11.47 -2.03
C ILE A 391 -25.06 11.53 -1.59
N SER A 392 -24.25 12.38 -2.23
CA SER A 392 -22.86 12.61 -1.90
C SER A 392 -22.71 13.22 -0.49
N ASP A 393 -23.52 14.21 -0.17
CA ASP A 393 -23.55 14.81 1.17
C ASP A 393 -24.03 13.81 2.23
N LEU A 394 -25.03 12.99 1.91
CA LEU A 394 -25.51 11.93 2.80
C LEU A 394 -24.40 10.88 3.05
N ALA A 395 -23.70 10.44 2.01
CA ALA A 395 -22.60 9.49 2.15
C ALA A 395 -21.46 10.06 3.00
N THR A 396 -21.11 11.32 2.79
CA THR A 396 -20.11 12.04 3.60
C THR A 396 -20.56 12.15 5.05
N TYR A 397 -21.79 12.54 5.30
CA TYR A 397 -22.39 12.60 6.64
C TYR A 397 -22.33 11.24 7.35
N ILE A 398 -22.70 10.16 6.65
CA ILE A 398 -22.63 8.78 7.18
C ILE A 398 -21.19 8.46 7.60
N LEU A 399 -20.21 8.66 6.73
CA LEU A 399 -18.82 8.35 6.98
C LEU A 399 -18.24 9.10 8.18
N ASP A 400 -18.61 10.37 8.32
CA ASP A 400 -18.14 11.22 9.42
C ASP A 400 -18.84 10.87 10.74
N GLN A 401 -20.18 10.78 10.74
CA GLN A 401 -20.97 10.54 11.97
C GLN A 401 -20.82 9.12 12.51
N THR A 402 -20.59 8.14 11.64
CA THR A 402 -20.27 6.76 12.09
C THR A 402 -18.87 6.62 12.62
N GLY A 403 -17.94 7.46 12.18
CA GLY A 403 -16.51 7.33 12.45
C GLY A 403 -15.80 6.31 11.56
N ILE A 404 -16.45 5.78 10.51
CA ILE A 404 -15.82 4.84 9.54
C ILE A 404 -14.57 5.47 8.91
N MET A 405 -14.69 6.74 8.47
CA MET A 405 -13.55 7.44 7.86
C MET A 405 -12.39 7.61 8.86
N LYS A 406 -12.69 7.88 10.12
CA LYS A 406 -11.70 7.98 11.19
C LYS A 406 -11.03 6.63 11.45
N GLU A 407 -11.82 5.56 11.60
CA GLU A 407 -11.30 4.19 11.80
C GLU A 407 -10.39 3.76 10.65
N LEU A 408 -10.76 4.06 9.39
CA LEU A 408 -9.96 3.72 8.22
C LEU A 408 -8.65 4.50 8.16
N ARG A 409 -8.66 5.79 8.49
CA ARG A 409 -7.45 6.62 8.56
C ARG A 409 -6.51 6.16 9.68
N GLU A 410 -7.05 5.87 10.85
CA GLU A 410 -6.28 5.40 12.02
C GLU A 410 -5.75 3.97 11.82
N SER A 411 -6.47 3.12 11.07
CA SER A 411 -6.05 1.75 10.78
C SER A 411 -4.91 1.66 9.76
N GLU A 412 -4.52 2.77 9.12
CA GLU A 412 -3.55 2.81 8.03
C GLU A 412 -3.84 1.80 6.89
N ASP A 413 -5.08 1.35 6.76
CA ASP A 413 -5.56 0.49 5.69
C ASP A 413 -5.86 1.34 4.46
N THR A 414 -4.78 1.66 3.75
CA THR A 414 -4.83 2.57 2.61
C THR A 414 -5.73 2.06 1.50
N GLU A 415 -5.73 0.74 1.27
CA GLU A 415 -6.57 0.15 0.23
C GLU A 415 -8.05 0.34 0.55
N ARG A 416 -8.47 0.08 1.80
CA ARG A 416 -9.86 0.28 2.21
C ARG A 416 -10.25 1.76 2.25
N LEU A 417 -9.32 2.62 2.65
CA LEU A 417 -9.53 4.07 2.61
C LEU A 417 -9.71 4.54 1.16
N ASP A 418 -8.84 4.13 0.24
CA ASP A 418 -8.93 4.45 -1.18
C ASP A 418 -10.25 3.95 -1.79
N ASN A 419 -10.70 2.74 -1.40
CA ASN A 419 -11.99 2.21 -1.83
C ASN A 419 -13.17 3.08 -1.39
N VAL A 420 -13.18 3.56 -0.15
CA VAL A 420 -14.25 4.42 0.37
C VAL A 420 -14.21 5.80 -0.28
N VAL A 421 -13.03 6.37 -0.49
CA VAL A 421 -12.85 7.64 -1.22
C VAL A 421 -13.35 7.49 -2.66
N GLU A 422 -13.04 6.37 -3.32
CA GLU A 422 -13.52 6.09 -4.67
C GLU A 422 -15.06 5.92 -4.71
N LEU A 423 -15.66 5.31 -3.67
CA LEU A 423 -17.11 5.27 -3.56
C LEU A 423 -17.70 6.69 -3.49
N GLN A 424 -17.11 7.59 -2.69
CA GLN A 424 -17.55 8.99 -2.62
C GLN A 424 -17.43 9.70 -3.96
N ASN A 425 -16.28 9.53 -4.66
CA ASN A 425 -16.10 10.08 -6.01
C ASN A 425 -17.17 9.54 -6.97
N SER A 426 -17.48 8.24 -6.89
CA SER A 426 -18.49 7.62 -7.75
C SER A 426 -19.90 8.11 -7.52
N ILE A 427 -20.25 8.34 -6.25
CA ILE A 427 -21.56 8.91 -5.88
C ILE A 427 -21.67 10.33 -6.42
N LEU A 428 -20.62 11.14 -6.26
CA LEU A 428 -20.58 12.52 -6.77
C LEU A 428 -20.70 12.57 -8.29
N SER A 429 -19.98 11.68 -9.00
CA SER A 429 -20.07 11.59 -10.47
C SER A 429 -21.48 11.17 -10.90
N TYR A 430 -22.05 10.14 -10.27
CA TYR A 430 -23.42 9.69 -10.55
C TYR A 430 -24.46 10.82 -10.35
N GLU A 431 -24.32 11.55 -9.25
CA GLU A 431 -25.19 12.68 -8.93
C GLU A 431 -25.11 13.80 -9.98
N ASN A 432 -23.88 14.16 -10.41
CA ASN A 432 -23.66 15.18 -11.43
C ASN A 432 -24.21 14.76 -12.81
N GLU A 433 -24.16 13.48 -13.15
CA GLU A 433 -24.68 12.95 -14.41
C GLU A 433 -26.21 12.91 -14.47
N HIS A 434 -26.85 12.64 -13.32
CA HIS A 434 -28.30 12.41 -13.23
C HIS A 434 -29.08 13.57 -12.57
N LYS A 435 -28.40 14.69 -12.25
CA LYS A 435 -29.02 15.84 -11.56
C LYS A 435 -30.23 16.44 -12.27
N ASP A 436 -30.29 16.28 -13.59
CA ASP A 436 -31.39 16.81 -14.43
C ASP A 436 -32.45 15.74 -14.71
N ASP A 437 -32.32 14.50 -14.19
CA ASP A 437 -33.28 13.43 -14.37
C ASP A 437 -34.45 13.59 -13.37
N GLU A 438 -35.70 13.52 -13.86
CA GLU A 438 -36.90 13.68 -13.03
C GLU A 438 -37.01 12.61 -11.92
N ASP A 439 -36.49 11.40 -12.16
CA ASP A 439 -36.52 10.25 -11.24
C ASP A 439 -35.26 10.10 -10.38
N PHE A 440 -34.37 11.11 -10.39
CA PHE A 440 -33.14 11.04 -9.59
C PHE A 440 -33.44 10.96 -8.09
N SER A 441 -32.95 9.91 -7.45
CA SER A 441 -33.14 9.68 -6.01
C SER A 441 -32.14 8.66 -5.45
N LEU A 442 -32.00 8.63 -4.12
CA LEU A 442 -31.21 7.59 -3.44
C LEU A 442 -31.72 6.18 -3.79
N LYS A 443 -33.06 6.02 -3.93
CA LYS A 443 -33.67 4.75 -4.32
C LYS A 443 -33.21 4.30 -5.70
N THR A 444 -33.22 5.20 -6.69
CA THR A 444 -32.76 4.89 -8.06
C THR A 444 -31.29 4.52 -8.08
N TYR A 445 -30.45 5.29 -7.37
CA TYR A 445 -29.03 5.00 -7.21
C TYR A 445 -28.79 3.58 -6.64
N LEU A 446 -29.49 3.22 -5.53
CA LEU A 446 -29.34 1.89 -4.91
C LEU A 446 -29.83 0.76 -5.84
N GLN A 447 -30.87 1.01 -6.63
CA GLN A 447 -31.34 0.04 -7.63
C GLN A 447 -30.33 -0.18 -8.73
N ASP A 448 -29.76 0.88 -9.28
CA ASP A 448 -28.73 0.79 -10.32
C ASP A 448 -27.50 0.03 -9.82
N ILE A 449 -27.00 0.37 -8.61
CA ILE A 449 -25.87 -0.36 -8.01
C ILE A 449 -26.21 -1.84 -7.81
N SER A 450 -27.45 -2.19 -7.45
CA SER A 450 -27.85 -3.59 -7.24
C SER A 450 -27.78 -4.42 -8.53
N LEU A 451 -27.95 -3.80 -9.70
CA LEU A 451 -27.79 -4.46 -10.98
C LEU A 451 -26.34 -4.86 -11.23
N TYR A 452 -25.36 -4.05 -10.80
CA TYR A 452 -23.94 -4.33 -10.95
C TYR A 452 -23.42 -5.46 -10.03
N THR A 453 -24.14 -5.74 -8.93
CA THR A 453 -23.73 -6.78 -7.97
C THR A 453 -24.23 -8.17 -8.29
N ASN A 454 -25.26 -8.32 -9.13
CA ASN A 454 -25.93 -9.59 -9.38
C ASN A 454 -25.43 -10.36 -10.62
N VAL A 455 -24.31 -9.93 -11.25
CA VAL A 455 -23.74 -10.63 -12.39
C VAL A 455 -23.05 -11.92 -11.93
N ASP A 456 -23.54 -13.06 -12.40
CA ASP A 456 -23.09 -14.41 -12.03
C ASP A 456 -21.58 -14.62 -12.25
N ALA A 457 -20.92 -15.07 -11.17
CA ALA A 457 -19.48 -15.35 -11.12
C ALA A 457 -19.09 -16.72 -11.75
N LYS A 458 -19.91 -17.29 -12.66
CA LYS A 458 -19.81 -18.71 -13.04
C LYS A 458 -18.71 -19.08 -14.03
N ASP A 459 -18.13 -18.12 -14.77
CA ASP A 459 -17.13 -18.45 -15.80
C ASP A 459 -15.78 -17.76 -15.48
N LYS A 460 -14.88 -18.50 -14.81
CA LYS A 460 -13.49 -18.08 -14.58
C LYS A 460 -12.58 -18.36 -15.79
N GLU A 461 -13.02 -19.20 -16.69
CA GLU A 461 -12.32 -19.52 -17.94
C GLU A 461 -12.74 -18.52 -19.02
N ASP A 462 -11.78 -18.02 -19.80
CA ASP A 462 -11.96 -17.04 -20.87
C ASP A 462 -12.53 -15.69 -20.40
N SER A 463 -11.78 -15.02 -19.51
CA SER A 463 -12.16 -13.72 -18.96
C SER A 463 -10.99 -12.74 -18.98
N ILE A 464 -11.29 -11.45 -19.21
CA ILE A 464 -10.31 -10.37 -19.17
C ILE A 464 -9.78 -10.19 -17.74
N LYS A 465 -8.49 -9.95 -17.61
CA LYS A 465 -7.83 -9.83 -16.31
C LYS A 465 -7.80 -8.36 -15.86
N LEU A 466 -8.45 -8.08 -14.73
CA LEU A 466 -8.37 -6.79 -14.04
C LEU A 466 -7.47 -6.96 -12.82
N MET A 467 -6.36 -6.21 -12.73
CA MET A 467 -5.41 -6.37 -11.63
C MET A 467 -4.61 -5.12 -11.35
N THR A 468 -4.05 -5.03 -10.14
CA THR A 468 -3.07 -3.97 -9.85
C THR A 468 -1.76 -4.24 -10.59
N ILE A 469 -1.01 -3.18 -10.87
CA ILE A 469 0.31 -3.29 -11.50
C ILE A 469 1.23 -4.22 -10.68
N HIS A 470 1.15 -4.18 -9.34
CA HIS A 470 1.94 -5.07 -8.47
C HIS A 470 1.64 -6.55 -8.71
N GLN A 471 0.37 -6.89 -8.94
CA GLN A 471 -0.06 -8.27 -9.21
C GLN A 471 0.34 -8.73 -10.61
N SER A 472 0.57 -7.80 -11.54
CA SER A 472 0.99 -8.12 -12.91
C SER A 472 2.48 -8.46 -13.04
N LYS A 473 3.28 -8.24 -11.97
CA LYS A 473 4.70 -8.61 -11.99
C LYS A 473 4.87 -10.10 -12.28
N GLY A 474 5.74 -10.44 -13.22
CA GLY A 474 5.95 -11.81 -13.71
C GLY A 474 4.96 -12.26 -14.79
N LEU A 475 3.86 -11.53 -15.02
CA LEU A 475 2.91 -11.82 -16.09
C LEU A 475 3.22 -11.02 -17.35
N GLU A 476 2.56 -11.37 -18.47
CA GLU A 476 2.71 -10.70 -19.76
C GLU A 476 1.48 -10.94 -20.64
N PHE A 477 1.04 -9.91 -21.36
CA PHE A 477 -0.20 -9.93 -22.15
C PHE A 477 0.01 -9.30 -23.53
N PRO A 478 -0.57 -9.82 -24.60
CA PRO A 478 -0.58 -9.18 -25.90
C PRO A 478 -1.08 -7.73 -25.86
N TYR A 479 -2.17 -7.48 -25.13
CA TYR A 479 -2.83 -6.17 -25.04
C TYR A 479 -2.94 -5.74 -23.60
N VAL A 480 -2.41 -4.57 -23.27
CA VAL A 480 -2.45 -4.02 -21.91
C VAL A 480 -3.11 -2.64 -21.94
N PHE A 481 -4.08 -2.46 -21.07
CA PHE A 481 -4.68 -1.16 -20.74
C PHE A 481 -4.16 -0.72 -19.38
N LEU A 482 -3.44 0.40 -19.34
CA LEU A 482 -2.98 1.04 -18.11
C LEU A 482 -3.89 2.25 -17.84
N ILE A 483 -4.77 2.13 -16.85
CA ILE A 483 -5.85 3.09 -16.60
C ILE A 483 -5.58 4.00 -15.41
N GLY A 484 -6.22 5.17 -15.40
CA GLY A 484 -6.12 6.14 -14.31
C GLY A 484 -4.73 6.73 -14.18
N CYS A 485 -4.06 6.99 -15.32
CA CYS A 485 -2.73 7.58 -15.34
C CYS A 485 -2.78 9.08 -15.06
N ASN A 486 -3.22 9.46 -13.85
CA ASN A 486 -3.30 10.82 -13.37
C ASN A 486 -2.27 11.09 -12.27
N GLU A 487 -1.72 12.31 -12.21
CA GLU A 487 -0.95 12.77 -11.04
C GLU A 487 -1.75 12.59 -9.75
N GLY A 488 -1.08 12.16 -8.69
CA GLY A 488 -1.72 11.82 -7.43
C GLY A 488 -2.22 10.38 -7.34
N VAL A 489 -2.49 9.72 -8.48
CA VAL A 489 -2.84 8.30 -8.59
C VAL A 489 -1.62 7.50 -9.05
N MET A 490 -0.99 7.91 -10.13
CA MET A 490 0.21 7.31 -10.71
C MET A 490 1.11 8.42 -11.30
N PRO A 491 2.10 8.91 -10.54
CA PRO A 491 2.58 8.45 -9.24
C PRO A 491 1.57 8.66 -8.11
N ASN A 492 1.59 7.76 -7.12
CA ASN A 492 0.73 7.87 -5.96
C ASN A 492 1.22 8.98 -5.03
N GLN A 493 0.36 9.98 -4.77
CA GLN A 493 0.69 11.15 -3.97
C GLN A 493 1.24 10.81 -2.59
N ARG A 494 0.71 9.78 -1.96
CA ARG A 494 1.13 9.36 -0.62
C ARG A 494 2.56 8.82 -0.65
N CYS A 495 2.89 7.92 -1.60
CA CYS A 495 4.23 7.37 -1.72
C CYS A 495 5.26 8.47 -1.95
N VAL A 496 4.93 9.44 -2.83
CA VAL A 496 5.82 10.57 -3.10
C VAL A 496 5.95 11.50 -1.88
N SER A 497 4.86 11.75 -1.13
CA SER A 497 4.92 12.62 0.06
C SER A 497 5.67 12.01 1.24
N GLU A 498 5.59 10.68 1.43
CA GLU A 498 6.25 9.97 2.54
C GLU A 498 7.76 9.83 2.33
N THR A 499 8.20 9.48 1.12
CA THR A 499 9.61 9.16 0.82
C THR A 499 10.22 10.02 -0.28
N ARG A 500 9.51 11.06 -0.71
CA ARG A 500 9.97 12.05 -1.69
C ARG A 500 10.52 11.40 -2.97
N ARG A 501 11.80 11.62 -3.25
CA ARG A 501 12.49 11.10 -4.44
C ARG A 501 12.47 9.59 -4.54
N GLU A 502 12.74 8.87 -3.44
CA GLU A 502 12.73 7.41 -3.43
C GLU A 502 11.36 6.86 -3.80
N GLY A 503 10.28 7.48 -3.27
CA GLY A 503 8.91 7.15 -3.61
C GLY A 503 8.58 7.40 -5.08
N LEU A 504 9.04 8.53 -5.65
CA LEU A 504 8.85 8.80 -7.06
C LEU A 504 9.61 7.80 -7.94
N GLU A 505 10.84 7.43 -7.56
CA GLU A 505 11.61 6.43 -8.30
C GLU A 505 10.96 5.04 -8.21
N GLU A 506 10.32 4.68 -7.09
CA GLU A 506 9.56 3.45 -6.97
C GLU A 506 8.30 3.46 -7.83
N GLU A 507 7.53 4.55 -7.82
CA GLU A 507 6.37 4.72 -8.70
C GLU A 507 6.75 4.69 -10.19
N ARG A 508 7.94 5.20 -10.54
CA ARG A 508 8.46 5.12 -11.91
C ARG A 508 8.85 3.68 -12.28
N ARG A 509 9.42 2.89 -11.36
CA ARG A 509 9.63 1.46 -11.57
C ARG A 509 8.30 0.73 -11.76
N LEU A 510 7.28 1.15 -11.05
CA LEU A 510 5.94 0.58 -11.20
C LEU A 510 5.36 0.89 -12.58
N ALA A 511 5.53 2.13 -13.11
CA ALA A 511 5.17 2.48 -14.47
C ALA A 511 5.95 1.66 -15.50
N TYR A 512 7.26 1.51 -15.31
CA TYR A 512 8.11 0.66 -16.12
C TYR A 512 7.63 -0.80 -16.15
N VAL A 513 7.30 -1.36 -14.98
CA VAL A 513 6.72 -2.71 -14.89
C VAL A 513 5.42 -2.80 -15.67
N ALA A 514 4.50 -1.83 -15.52
CA ALA A 514 3.22 -1.84 -16.23
C ALA A 514 3.41 -1.83 -17.75
N VAL A 515 4.26 -0.94 -18.27
CA VAL A 515 4.55 -0.83 -19.70
C VAL A 515 5.17 -2.14 -20.24
N THR A 516 6.11 -2.72 -19.51
CA THR A 516 6.78 -3.96 -19.92
C THR A 516 5.92 -5.23 -19.78
N ARG A 517 4.66 -5.12 -19.33
CA ARG A 517 3.71 -6.25 -19.39
C ARG A 517 3.11 -6.43 -20.78
N ALA A 518 3.12 -5.39 -21.60
CA ALA A 518 2.55 -5.43 -22.96
C ALA A 518 3.52 -6.11 -23.96
N LYS A 519 2.98 -6.99 -24.80
CA LYS A 519 3.72 -7.63 -25.90
C LYS A 519 3.52 -6.88 -27.21
N LEU A 520 2.26 -6.67 -27.63
CA LEU A 520 1.88 -6.16 -28.94
C LEU A 520 1.43 -4.71 -28.89
N GLN A 521 0.55 -4.36 -27.96
CA GLN A 521 -0.02 -3.01 -27.90
C GLN A 521 -0.29 -2.59 -26.45
N LEU A 522 0.02 -1.31 -26.18
CA LEU A 522 -0.22 -0.64 -24.92
C LEU A 522 -1.21 0.52 -25.12
N PHE A 523 -2.21 0.60 -24.26
CA PHE A 523 -3.15 1.67 -24.14
C PHE A 523 -2.94 2.34 -22.79
N ILE A 524 -2.73 3.66 -22.76
CA ILE A 524 -2.62 4.44 -21.53
C ILE A 524 -3.82 5.37 -21.48
N THR A 525 -4.57 5.35 -20.39
CA THR A 525 -5.77 6.18 -20.24
C THR A 525 -5.68 7.05 -18.99
N GLU A 526 -6.24 8.25 -19.08
CA GLU A 526 -6.42 9.15 -17.95
C GLU A 526 -7.68 9.98 -18.16
N ASN A 527 -8.15 10.64 -17.11
CA ASN A 527 -9.40 11.39 -17.16
C ASN A 527 -9.31 12.73 -16.43
N GLU A 528 -10.17 13.66 -16.86
CA GLU A 528 -10.44 14.89 -16.13
C GLU A 528 -11.32 14.62 -14.89
N GLY A 529 -11.48 15.65 -14.07
CA GLY A 529 -12.32 15.66 -12.90
C GLY A 529 -11.62 16.23 -11.69
N GLN A 530 -12.27 16.13 -10.56
CA GLN A 530 -11.73 16.58 -9.27
C GLN A 530 -11.51 15.37 -8.35
N PHE A 531 -10.48 15.47 -7.52
CA PHE A 531 -10.34 14.55 -6.40
C PHE A 531 -11.34 14.92 -5.30
N TYR A 532 -11.83 13.91 -4.57
CA TYR A 532 -12.52 14.16 -3.32
C TYR A 532 -11.59 14.92 -2.36
N GLY A 533 -12.04 16.08 -1.88
CA GLY A 533 -11.20 16.98 -1.08
C GLY A 533 -10.56 18.13 -1.85
N GLY A 534 -10.82 18.22 -3.18
CA GLY A 534 -10.40 19.31 -4.05
C GLY A 534 -9.13 19.02 -4.85
N GLY A 535 -8.91 19.79 -5.87
CA GLY A 535 -7.83 19.63 -6.83
C GLY A 535 -8.27 18.93 -8.11
N ASN A 536 -7.77 19.42 -9.24
CA ASN A 536 -8.08 18.87 -10.56
C ASN A 536 -7.19 17.66 -10.83
N ARG A 537 -7.75 16.64 -11.47
CA ARG A 537 -6.97 15.56 -12.07
C ARG A 537 -6.22 16.09 -13.27
N VAL A 538 -4.94 15.80 -13.34
CA VAL A 538 -4.09 16.15 -14.49
C VAL A 538 -3.38 14.89 -14.97
N PRO A 539 -3.01 14.81 -16.27
CA PRO A 539 -2.31 13.65 -16.79
C PRO A 539 -1.03 13.34 -16.02
N SER A 540 -0.71 12.07 -15.89
CA SER A 540 0.51 11.58 -15.23
C SER A 540 1.77 12.09 -15.92
N ARG A 541 2.78 12.49 -15.13
CA ARG A 541 4.12 12.81 -15.62
C ARG A 541 4.75 11.69 -16.43
N PHE A 542 4.45 10.43 -16.12
CA PHE A 542 5.02 9.29 -16.83
C PHE A 542 4.61 9.22 -18.30
N ILE A 543 3.47 9.81 -18.67
CA ILE A 543 3.08 9.96 -20.05
C ILE A 543 3.99 10.97 -20.77
N PHE A 544 4.37 12.06 -20.09
CA PHE A 544 5.24 13.09 -20.63
C PHE A 544 6.72 12.73 -20.63
N GLU A 545 7.11 11.69 -19.91
CA GLU A 545 8.45 11.11 -19.95
C GLU A 545 8.68 10.22 -21.18
N ILE A 546 7.60 9.77 -21.86
CA ILE A 546 7.69 8.99 -23.10
C ILE A 546 7.89 9.92 -24.31
N ASP A 547 8.80 9.57 -25.24
CA ASP A 547 8.97 10.32 -26.49
C ASP A 547 7.64 10.37 -27.26
N SER A 548 7.21 11.57 -27.57
CA SER A 548 5.94 11.84 -28.29
C SER A 548 5.81 11.10 -29.63
N LYS A 549 6.91 10.72 -30.25
CA LYS A 549 6.93 9.91 -31.49
C LYS A 549 6.40 8.49 -31.28
N ARG A 550 6.41 7.98 -30.06
CA ARG A 550 5.92 6.65 -29.69
C ARG A 550 4.46 6.64 -29.33
N ILE A 551 3.87 7.83 -29.11
CA ILE A 551 2.49 7.98 -28.61
C ILE A 551 1.59 8.51 -29.73
N GLN A 552 0.48 7.83 -29.93
CA GLN A 552 -0.67 8.32 -30.69
C GLN A 552 -1.72 8.79 -29.69
N ARG A 553 -1.92 10.11 -29.63
CA ARG A 553 -2.93 10.69 -28.75
C ARG A 553 -4.33 10.60 -29.36
N ASN A 554 -5.28 10.09 -28.60
CA ASN A 554 -6.69 10.05 -28.90
C ASN A 554 -7.45 10.95 -27.89
N GLY A 555 -8.22 11.90 -28.38
CA GLY A 555 -8.87 12.93 -27.58
C GLY A 555 -8.09 14.25 -27.51
N TYR A 556 -8.76 15.29 -27.11
CA TYR A 556 -8.18 16.63 -26.92
C TYR A 556 -7.82 16.80 -25.45
N VAL A 557 -6.53 16.88 -25.17
CA VAL A 557 -6.05 17.27 -23.85
C VAL A 557 -6.01 18.79 -23.79
N PRO A 558 -6.77 19.44 -22.91
CA PRO A 558 -6.66 20.88 -22.71
C PRO A 558 -5.22 21.30 -22.38
N GLU A 559 -4.70 22.32 -23.08
CA GLU A 559 -3.29 22.73 -22.92
C GLU A 559 -2.97 23.10 -21.45
N TYR A 560 -3.94 23.69 -20.73
CA TYR A 560 -3.72 24.07 -19.33
C TYR A 560 -3.42 22.85 -18.44
N LEU A 561 -4.02 21.65 -18.71
CA LEU A 561 -3.73 20.42 -17.95
C LEU A 561 -2.32 19.93 -18.26
N ALA A 562 -1.92 19.93 -19.52
CA ALA A 562 -0.57 19.57 -19.92
C ALA A 562 0.47 20.53 -19.31
N GLU A 563 0.18 21.83 -19.28
CA GLU A 563 1.04 22.82 -18.61
C GLU A 563 1.13 22.59 -17.09
N MET A 564 0.02 22.21 -16.44
CA MET A 564 0.03 21.89 -15.02
C MET A 564 0.97 20.72 -14.74
N THR A 565 0.89 19.64 -15.51
CA THR A 565 1.81 18.49 -15.36
C THR A 565 3.27 18.91 -15.59
N ARG A 566 3.56 19.69 -16.65
CA ARG A 566 4.93 20.18 -16.90
C ARG A 566 5.46 21.04 -15.74
N LYS A 567 4.61 21.89 -15.13
CA LYS A 567 4.97 22.66 -13.94
C LYS A 567 5.26 21.80 -12.74
N ILE A 568 4.49 20.72 -12.51
CA ILE A 568 4.75 19.75 -11.45
C ILE A 568 6.13 19.13 -11.64
N ILE A 569 6.45 18.65 -12.86
CA ILE A 569 7.76 18.07 -13.20
C ILE A 569 8.90 19.08 -12.97
N GLN A 570 8.73 20.33 -13.41
CA GLN A 570 9.74 21.38 -13.24
C GLN A 570 9.95 21.75 -11.78
N ASN A 571 8.87 21.89 -11.00
CA ASN A 571 8.95 22.27 -9.59
C ASN A 571 9.62 21.17 -8.76
N GLU A 572 9.31 19.90 -9.01
CA GLU A 572 10.00 18.82 -8.33
C GLU A 572 11.46 18.69 -8.73
N GLY A 573 11.81 18.93 -10.00
CA GLY A 573 13.21 19.05 -10.43
C GLY A 573 13.95 20.12 -9.63
N LEU A 574 13.33 21.28 -9.42
CA LEU A 574 13.87 22.37 -8.62
C LEU A 574 13.87 22.04 -7.11
N GLU A 575 12.85 21.37 -6.59
CA GLU A 575 12.79 20.95 -5.19
C GLU A 575 13.77 19.83 -4.89
N PHE A 576 13.96 18.88 -5.81
CA PHE A 576 14.93 17.80 -5.65
C PHE A 576 16.37 18.25 -5.92
N ASP A 577 16.60 19.20 -6.83
CA ASP A 577 17.93 19.76 -7.14
C ASP A 577 18.32 20.93 -6.22
N SER A 578 17.36 21.70 -5.70
CA SER A 578 17.60 22.71 -4.66
C SER A 578 17.74 22.11 -3.26
N ASN A 579 17.25 20.93 -3.05
CA ASN A 579 17.54 20.04 -1.94
C ASN A 579 18.62 19.05 -2.38
N GLY A 580 19.70 19.55 -3.01
CA GLY A 580 20.92 18.76 -3.17
C GLY A 580 21.24 18.11 -1.83
N ASP A 581 21.50 16.79 -1.83
CA ASP A 581 21.85 15.98 -0.66
C ASP A 581 21.86 16.78 0.67
N TYR A 582 20.70 17.05 1.25
CA TYR A 582 20.69 17.28 2.65
C TYR A 582 20.97 15.90 3.24
N ASP A 583 22.22 15.61 3.45
CA ASP A 583 22.61 14.71 4.51
C ASP A 583 21.73 15.10 5.67
N VAL A 584 20.80 14.22 6.06
CA VAL A 584 20.02 14.42 7.28
C VAL A 584 21.05 14.69 8.32
N LEU A 585 21.10 15.95 8.79
CA LEU A 585 22.14 16.37 9.71
C LEU A 585 22.07 15.43 10.91
N THR A 586 23.18 14.78 11.21
CA THR A 586 23.22 13.76 12.27
C THR A 586 23.25 14.42 13.65
N ILE A 587 22.86 13.65 14.65
CA ILE A 587 23.02 14.07 16.06
C ILE A 587 24.49 14.43 16.29
N GLY A 588 24.75 15.57 16.92
CA GLY A 588 26.08 16.13 17.14
C GLY A 588 26.54 17.12 16.06
N THR A 589 25.81 17.25 14.95
CA THR A 589 26.15 18.26 13.93
C THR A 589 26.00 19.67 14.47
N ARG A 590 27.02 20.48 14.30
CA ARG A 590 27.02 21.91 14.64
C ARG A 590 26.33 22.70 13.54
N VAL A 591 25.39 23.54 13.92
CA VAL A 591 24.57 24.32 12.98
C VAL A 591 24.42 25.77 13.44
N LYS A 592 24.21 26.67 12.46
CA LYS A 592 23.93 28.09 12.70
C LYS A 592 22.55 28.44 12.19
N HIS A 593 21.74 29.02 13.08
CA HIS A 593 20.42 29.54 12.74
C HIS A 593 20.46 31.07 12.68
N PRO A 594 19.89 31.72 11.65
CA PRO A 594 20.00 33.18 11.46
C PRO A 594 19.51 34.03 12.66
N ALA A 595 18.42 33.58 13.30
CA ALA A 595 17.80 34.29 14.42
C ALA A 595 18.26 33.82 15.83
N PHE A 596 18.62 32.51 15.96
CA PHE A 596 18.93 31.92 17.26
C PHE A 596 20.43 31.72 17.53
N GLY A 597 21.28 31.88 16.49
CA GLY A 597 22.74 31.70 16.59
C GLY A 597 23.17 30.23 16.38
N ASP A 598 24.31 29.90 16.98
CA ASP A 598 24.93 28.58 16.85
C ASP A 598 24.31 27.56 17.81
N GLY A 599 24.28 26.30 17.43
CA GLY A 599 23.72 25.22 18.23
C GLY A 599 24.18 23.84 17.74
N THR A 600 23.77 22.78 18.46
CA THR A 600 24.08 21.40 18.17
C THR A 600 22.80 20.58 18.06
N ILE A 601 22.70 19.73 17.04
CA ILE A 601 21.56 18.83 16.88
C ILE A 601 21.65 17.74 17.94
N GLU A 602 20.68 17.71 18.85
CA GLU A 602 20.57 16.68 19.89
C GLU A 602 19.69 15.51 19.50
N LYS A 603 18.67 15.75 18.66
CA LYS A 603 17.75 14.71 18.23
C LYS A 603 17.22 14.99 16.83
N VAL A 604 17.03 13.91 16.07
CA VAL A 604 16.40 13.95 14.76
C VAL A 604 15.05 13.27 14.88
N GLU A 605 13.96 14.03 14.78
CA GLU A 605 12.58 13.51 14.85
C GLU A 605 11.99 13.34 13.45
N SER A 606 12.41 12.28 12.76
CA SER A 606 11.99 12.00 11.37
C SER A 606 10.47 11.91 11.21
N SER A 607 9.73 11.43 12.22
CA SER A 607 8.26 11.35 12.20
C SER A 607 7.56 12.71 12.18
N ARG A 608 8.24 13.77 12.65
CA ARG A 608 7.74 15.16 12.66
C ARG A 608 8.44 16.05 11.63
N ASN A 609 9.42 15.51 10.91
CA ASN A 609 10.29 16.26 10.01
C ASN A 609 11.00 17.43 10.72
N GLU A 610 11.52 17.18 11.95
CA GLU A 610 12.11 18.24 12.80
C GLU A 610 13.46 17.80 13.38
N TYR A 611 14.37 18.79 13.50
CA TYR A 611 15.55 18.72 14.32
C TYR A 611 15.25 19.34 15.70
N LEU A 612 15.68 18.69 16.75
CA LEU A 612 15.76 19.27 18.09
C LEU A 612 17.18 19.78 18.30
N ILE A 613 17.35 21.09 18.37
CA ILE A 613 18.65 21.76 18.39
C ILE A 613 18.84 22.45 19.73
N ARG A 614 19.91 22.12 20.43
CA ARG A 614 20.35 22.87 21.63
C ARG A 614 21.15 24.07 21.17
N MET A 615 20.67 25.26 21.54
CA MET A 615 21.29 26.55 21.19
C MET A 615 22.36 26.91 22.20
N ASP A 616 23.57 27.24 21.74
CA ASP A 616 24.72 27.54 22.61
C ASP A 616 24.52 28.76 23.50
N ARG A 617 23.85 29.78 22.98
CA ARG A 617 23.69 31.08 23.67
C ARG A 617 22.66 31.03 24.79
N THR A 618 21.65 30.21 24.68
CA THR A 618 20.48 30.18 25.56
C THR A 618 20.33 28.88 26.33
N ASP A 619 21.11 27.87 25.98
CA ASP A 619 20.97 26.47 26.42
C ASP A 619 19.55 25.91 26.29
N SER A 620 18.74 26.50 25.38
CA SER A 620 17.37 26.11 25.10
C SER A 620 17.32 25.11 23.95
N LEU A 621 16.36 24.18 24.03
CA LEU A 621 16.02 23.27 22.93
C LEU A 621 14.98 23.93 22.03
N ILE A 622 15.26 24.00 20.74
CA ILE A 622 14.32 24.52 19.76
C ILE A 622 14.02 23.46 18.71
N HIS A 623 12.77 23.41 18.28
CA HIS A 623 12.33 22.58 17.17
C HIS A 623 12.47 23.36 15.87
N ILE A 624 13.22 22.82 14.92
CA ILE A 624 13.39 23.42 13.58
C ILE A 624 13.06 22.35 12.55
N ARG A 625 12.21 22.69 11.61
CA ARG A 625 11.86 21.78 10.52
C ARG A 625 13.10 21.42 9.71
N MET A 626 13.21 20.17 9.27
CA MET A 626 14.34 19.67 8.47
C MET A 626 14.49 20.40 7.13
N ASP A 627 13.37 20.90 6.58
CA ASP A 627 13.34 21.66 5.31
C ASP A 627 13.60 23.17 5.47
N TYR A 628 13.98 23.63 6.67
CA TYR A 628 14.27 25.03 6.91
C TYR A 628 15.59 25.47 6.26
N LYS A 629 15.52 26.29 5.21
CA LYS A 629 16.67 26.72 4.39
C LYS A 629 17.66 27.69 5.10
N GLY A 630 17.32 28.17 6.28
CA GLY A 630 18.18 29.07 7.04
C GLY A 630 19.19 28.40 7.95
N LEU A 631 19.20 27.08 8.03
CA LEU A 631 20.14 26.33 8.87
C LEU A 631 21.42 26.05 8.05
N THR A 632 22.57 26.51 8.54
CA THR A 632 23.88 26.25 7.91
C THR A 632 24.75 25.39 8.80
N VAL A 633 25.42 24.39 8.23
CA VAL A 633 26.36 23.55 8.97
C VAL A 633 27.64 24.34 9.25
N ILE A 634 28.07 24.34 10.50
CA ILE A 634 29.36 24.91 10.90
C ILE A 634 30.42 23.82 10.71
N THR A 635 31.21 23.92 9.64
CA THR A 635 32.41 23.09 9.46
C THR A 635 33.55 23.73 10.22
N ASP A 636 34.11 23.05 11.22
CA ASP A 636 35.37 23.47 11.81
C ASP A 636 36.44 23.54 10.71
N ALA A 637 37.07 24.68 10.57
CA ALA A 637 38.21 24.81 9.65
C ALA A 637 39.28 23.78 10.03
N PRO A 638 39.97 23.16 9.03
CA PRO A 638 41.06 22.24 9.34
C PRO A 638 42.09 22.97 10.21
N LYS A 639 42.41 22.40 11.36
CA LYS A 639 43.56 22.85 12.16
C LYS A 639 44.81 22.69 11.31
N ASP A 640 45.43 23.78 10.95
CA ASP A 640 46.78 23.76 10.40
C ASP A 640 47.75 23.13 11.42
N ASP A 641 48.06 21.87 11.20
CA ASP A 641 49.22 21.23 11.85
C ASP A 641 50.50 21.70 11.14
N ASN A 642 50.97 22.89 11.55
CA ASN A 642 52.30 23.36 11.30
C ASN A 642 52.88 23.91 12.62
N THR A 643 53.38 23.00 13.45
CA THR A 643 54.46 23.31 14.39
C THR A 643 55.46 22.16 14.33
N THR A 644 56.33 22.27 13.34
CA THR A 644 57.72 21.77 13.50
C THR A 644 58.33 22.49 14.67
N ASP A 645 58.65 21.79 15.74
CA ASP A 645 59.71 22.22 16.65
C ASP A 645 60.62 21.08 16.98
N CYS A 646 61.86 21.40 16.70
CA CYS A 646 63.05 20.59 16.88
C CYS A 646 63.35 20.35 18.37
N LEU A 647 63.89 19.19 18.53
CA LEU A 647 64.68 18.69 19.65
C LEU A 647 65.69 19.73 20.30
N PRO A 648 66.23 19.41 21.47
CA PRO A 648 67.27 18.40 21.54
C PRO A 648 66.91 17.13 22.26
#